data_dd5d14c804e04564b4313a86e26197a0
#
_entry.id   dd5d14c804e04564b4313a86e26197a0
#
_cell.length_a   1.000
_cell.length_b   1.000
_cell.length_c   1.000
_cell.angle_alpha   90.00
_cell.angle_beta   90.00
_cell.angle_gamma   90.00
#
_symmetry.space_group_name_H-M   'P 1'
#
loop_
_entity.id
_entity.type
_entity.pdbx_description
1 polymer ?
#
loop_
_entity_poly.entity_id
_entity_poly.type
_entity_poly.pdbx_seq_one_letter_code
_entity_poly.pdbx_strand_id
1 'polypeptide(L)'
;MSIIDAAIPACGEDARRALIRAHPTLNGLDFADYRFDPLAVPGRRHELRVTFLKPPPALTASDLAITGGARVVGIGITAVEPGPGRTLRVFVTDAGDFSIYRLVVRDPSAWGIDKLLAAVAVNFKAGCPTDLDCRVEHVCPEPEGERPLLDHMVRDYASFRAWLLDFARLRNPSWHETHPAEPATALVELLAAEGDRLAWMQDAVGTEAYLETCRLRVSARRHARLVDYRMHDGRNAYGFVQLDVTAAGTVPAATQFLTRIASPLRGEIAPPGPLIPETIGLDLDADPAAAGVTVFEATARTRCDPALNRLWLHDFGGRLCCLPRGATAAYLYAVRADGTIIRPPLEPGDWLLLHEAKGPETGRAPDADAARRAAVRIESVTASEDPAFSDHADLVADEPAPRAVAMVGEAAMPLLRVTWSRAHAPGFVLTITGRDLTGLAIRHAGQARGNVVPVDHGRTVIAGTADGSLPPPVTRGRTTTLTLPRAPLTFQPMPAEPRFDGAGRLADPRHQLDGPPEAAEAATVLIVDAPGETPRVWRAVPDLLQSGAFDEHFVAELDREGRAQLRFGDDAFGRRIPENATITARFRIGNGRAGNVGAGALVHAVRPPASERVDPADPAAPPAPFPDIAAVWQPLPARGGSDAETLAAMRLRAPAAMHAQQFRAVTEADWEATARSLPGVADARAVVRWTGSWHTTFIALHPLDQADAVPLPGGGAALAPAFAARTAAELNRWRIAGRDLAVHAAQYVPLKLDLGVCLKPGHFRNAVLPEIRAALVGRGGVFDPSALRFGGVLHLSAIVAAVVVVPGVSSCVVRAFHRFWALPAGELEAGRMEFGPLELPRLDADPSRPENGVLVLQIDGEG
;
A
#
# COMPACT_ATOMS: atom_id res chain seq x y z
N MET A 1 42.09 42.58 -1.82
CA MET A 1 41.22 42.01 -2.86
C MET A 1 42.11 41.79 -4.08
N SER A 2 42.48 40.56 -4.33
CA SER A 2 43.46 40.17 -5.37
C SER A 2 42.74 40.12 -6.73
N ILE A 3 43.39 40.78 -7.71
CA ILE A 3 42.93 40.88 -9.11
C ILE A 3 42.89 39.50 -9.85
N ILE A 4 43.00 38.41 -9.10
CA ILE A 4 43.14 37.04 -9.66
C ILE A 4 41.78 36.34 -9.91
N ASP A 5 40.64 36.96 -9.58
CA ASP A 5 39.31 36.37 -9.71
C ASP A 5 38.49 36.82 -10.95
N ALA A 6 39.09 37.59 -11.85
CA ALA A 6 38.44 37.85 -13.14
C ALA A 6 38.60 36.61 -14.05
N ALA A 7 37.49 35.89 -14.27
CA ALA A 7 37.46 34.82 -15.25
C ALA A 7 37.98 35.33 -16.61
N ILE A 8 39.12 34.80 -17.06
CA ILE A 8 39.66 35.10 -18.42
C ILE A 8 38.67 34.47 -19.39
N PRO A 9 38.10 35.19 -20.36
CA PRO A 9 37.24 34.59 -21.37
C PRO A 9 37.99 33.46 -22.08
N ALA A 10 37.45 32.26 -22.07
CA ALA A 10 38.10 31.06 -22.60
C ALA A 10 38.55 31.16 -24.08
N CYS A 11 38.00 32.10 -24.84
CA CYS A 11 38.33 32.33 -26.25
C CYS A 11 39.53 33.21 -26.47
N GLY A 12 40.22 33.73 -25.45
CA GLY A 12 41.33 34.68 -25.56
C GLY A 12 42.71 34.13 -25.22
N GLU A 13 42.81 32.93 -24.61
CA GLU A 13 44.08 32.44 -24.07
C GLU A 13 45.15 32.14 -25.13
N ASP A 14 44.79 31.48 -26.24
CA ASP A 14 45.76 31.13 -27.29
C ASP A 14 46.31 32.36 -28.01
N ALA A 15 45.46 33.33 -28.29
CA ALA A 15 45.88 34.59 -28.86
C ALA A 15 46.80 35.37 -27.91
N ARG A 16 46.49 35.39 -26.62
CA ARG A 16 47.33 36.02 -25.59
C ARG A 16 48.68 35.33 -25.46
N ARG A 17 48.74 34.01 -25.46
CA ARG A 17 49.99 33.25 -25.45
C ARG A 17 50.87 33.53 -26.67
N ALA A 18 50.27 33.64 -27.87
CA ALA A 18 50.99 34.01 -29.08
C ALA A 18 51.59 35.42 -28.98
N LEU A 19 50.87 36.42 -28.48
CA LEU A 19 51.33 37.78 -28.25
C LEU A 19 52.51 37.83 -27.26
N ILE A 20 52.41 37.10 -26.11
CA ILE A 20 53.49 37.06 -25.10
C ILE A 20 54.72 36.33 -25.66
N ARG A 21 54.59 35.26 -26.47
CA ARG A 21 55.72 34.63 -27.15
C ARG A 21 56.47 35.62 -28.06
N ALA A 22 55.75 36.49 -28.74
CA ALA A 22 56.34 37.53 -29.60
C ALA A 22 56.83 38.76 -28.83
N HIS A 23 56.39 39.05 -27.61
CA HIS A 23 56.75 40.26 -26.86
C HIS A 23 58.21 40.24 -26.40
N PRO A 24 58.95 41.28 -26.44
CA PRO A 24 60.41 41.25 -26.15
C PRO A 24 60.78 40.94 -24.71
N THR A 25 60.00 41.39 -23.74
CA THR A 25 60.33 41.27 -22.28
C THR A 25 59.33 40.49 -21.44
N LEU A 26 58.08 40.30 -21.87
CA LEU A 26 57.09 39.56 -21.09
C LEU A 26 57.22 38.05 -21.30
N ASN A 27 56.97 37.30 -20.23
CA ASN A 27 56.85 35.84 -20.18
C ASN A 27 55.53 35.46 -19.57
N GLY A 28 55.22 34.19 -19.49
CA GLY A 28 54.02 33.64 -18.88
C GLY A 28 54.14 32.13 -18.60
N LEU A 29 53.35 31.63 -17.67
CA LEU A 29 53.21 30.20 -17.44
C LEU A 29 52.38 29.59 -18.57
N ASP A 30 52.79 28.44 -19.09
CA ASP A 30 52.11 27.72 -20.17
C ASP A 30 51.28 26.57 -19.60
N PHE A 31 51.95 25.63 -18.94
CA PHE A 31 51.31 24.54 -18.22
C PHE A 31 52.19 24.00 -17.10
N ALA A 32 51.61 23.22 -16.18
CA ALA A 32 52.33 22.54 -15.14
C ALA A 32 51.90 21.04 -15.09
N ASP A 33 52.90 20.16 -14.99
CA ASP A 33 52.73 18.72 -14.89
C ASP A 33 53.29 18.25 -13.57
N TYR A 34 52.59 17.30 -12.92
CA TYR A 34 52.98 16.71 -11.64
C TYR A 34 53.66 15.36 -11.83
N ARG A 35 54.75 15.17 -11.10
CA ARG A 35 55.49 13.90 -11.04
C ARG A 35 55.76 13.51 -9.62
N PHE A 36 55.60 12.24 -9.36
CA PHE A 36 56.03 11.62 -8.10
C PHE A 36 57.23 10.72 -8.33
N ASP A 37 58.30 10.95 -7.60
CA ASP A 37 59.48 10.10 -7.61
C ASP A 37 59.69 9.50 -6.19
N PRO A 38 59.33 8.25 -5.98
CA PRO A 38 59.44 7.57 -4.69
C PRO A 38 60.91 7.38 -4.24
N LEU A 39 61.89 7.42 -5.17
CA LEU A 39 63.32 7.22 -4.88
C LEU A 39 64.04 8.50 -4.55
N ALA A 40 63.44 9.66 -4.77
CA ALA A 40 64.04 10.95 -4.44
C ALA A 40 64.09 11.16 -2.93
N VAL A 41 65.04 12.02 -2.49
CA VAL A 41 65.21 12.39 -1.08
C VAL A 41 63.90 13.04 -0.53
N PRO A 42 63.60 12.89 0.78
CA PRO A 42 62.44 13.57 1.36
C PRO A 42 62.47 15.08 1.05
N GLY A 43 61.34 15.65 0.67
CA GLY A 43 61.17 17.03 0.24
C GLY A 43 61.40 17.27 -1.28
N ARG A 44 61.80 16.27 -2.04
CA ARG A 44 61.94 16.32 -3.51
C ARG A 44 61.14 15.21 -4.23
N ARG A 45 60.31 14.50 -3.53
CA ARG A 45 59.48 13.41 -4.09
C ARG A 45 58.30 13.90 -4.94
N HIS A 46 57.77 15.09 -4.60
CA HIS A 46 56.67 15.70 -5.27
C HIS A 46 57.15 16.86 -6.12
N GLU A 47 57.30 16.69 -7.43
CA GLU A 47 57.79 17.63 -8.38
C GLU A 47 56.68 18.15 -9.26
N LEU A 48 56.50 19.50 -9.34
CA LEU A 48 55.74 20.17 -10.38
C LEU A 48 56.70 20.66 -11.43
N ARG A 49 56.61 20.17 -12.65
CA ARG A 49 57.36 20.66 -13.80
C ARG A 49 56.53 21.74 -14.48
N VAL A 50 56.92 22.98 -14.27
CA VAL A 50 56.24 24.16 -14.80
C VAL A 50 56.91 24.60 -16.08
N THR A 51 56.15 24.63 -17.17
CA THR A 51 56.64 25.11 -18.47
C THR A 51 56.21 26.55 -18.71
N PHE A 52 57.13 27.38 -19.13
CA PHE A 52 56.93 28.79 -19.46
C PHE A 52 56.88 28.99 -20.97
N LEU A 53 56.32 30.09 -21.42
CA LEU A 53 56.28 30.45 -22.83
C LEU A 53 57.69 30.77 -23.38
N LYS A 54 58.61 31.25 -22.52
CA LYS A 54 60.03 31.56 -22.76
C LYS A 54 60.86 30.97 -21.61
N PRO A 55 62.20 31.01 -21.67
CA PRO A 55 63.03 30.59 -20.53
C PRO A 55 62.56 31.27 -19.22
N PRO A 56 62.39 30.50 -18.13
CA PRO A 56 61.84 31.04 -16.88
C PRO A 56 62.84 32.02 -16.22
N PRO A 57 62.34 33.05 -15.52
CA PRO A 57 63.19 33.90 -14.68
C PRO A 57 63.64 33.08 -13.43
N ALA A 58 64.65 33.61 -12.70
CA ALA A 58 65.23 32.95 -11.52
C ALA A 58 64.33 33.06 -10.30
N LEU A 59 63.10 32.45 -10.39
CA LEU A 59 62.12 32.40 -9.29
C LEU A 59 62.61 31.53 -8.12
N THR A 60 62.26 31.94 -6.93
CA THR A 60 62.50 31.20 -5.67
C THR A 60 61.20 30.66 -5.08
N ALA A 61 61.32 29.85 -4.03
CA ALA A 61 60.11 29.28 -3.40
C ALA A 61 59.20 30.35 -2.77
N SER A 62 59.74 31.53 -2.39
CA SER A 62 58.94 32.64 -1.86
C SER A 62 58.12 33.38 -2.94
N ASP A 63 58.53 33.31 -4.20
CA ASP A 63 57.88 33.99 -5.32
C ASP A 63 56.66 33.23 -5.84
N LEU A 64 56.50 31.99 -5.46
CA LEU A 64 55.41 31.10 -5.88
C LEU A 64 54.46 30.76 -4.76
N ALA A 65 53.25 30.44 -5.08
CA ALA A 65 52.26 29.90 -4.15
C ALA A 65 51.36 28.89 -4.83
N ILE A 66 50.92 27.89 -4.08
CA ILE A 66 49.88 26.95 -4.49
C ILE A 66 48.60 27.30 -3.74
N THR A 67 47.55 27.56 -4.48
CA THR A 67 46.21 27.84 -3.94
C THR A 67 45.19 26.84 -4.43
N GLY A 68 44.12 26.64 -3.69
CA GLY A 68 43.06 25.63 -4.00
C GLY A 68 43.11 24.44 -3.05
N GLY A 69 42.45 23.37 -3.45
CA GLY A 69 42.28 22.18 -2.65
C GLY A 69 40.94 22.12 -1.89
N ALA A 70 40.26 20.99 -1.96
CA ALA A 70 39.01 20.78 -1.24
C ALA A 70 39.25 20.09 0.12
N ARG A 71 40.16 19.12 0.17
CA ARG A 71 40.52 18.35 1.38
C ARG A 71 41.94 18.61 1.84
N VAL A 72 42.88 18.75 0.89
CA VAL A 72 44.29 19.05 1.18
C VAL A 72 44.54 20.49 0.79
N VAL A 73 44.74 21.37 1.76
CA VAL A 73 44.96 22.77 1.62
C VAL A 73 46.35 23.18 2.14
N GLY A 74 46.89 24.29 1.66
CA GLY A 74 48.14 24.86 2.19
C GLY A 74 49.41 24.11 1.77
N ILE A 75 49.43 23.51 0.56
CA ILE A 75 50.61 22.83 0.02
C ILE A 75 51.75 23.84 -0.10
N GLY A 76 52.84 23.59 0.67
CA GLY A 76 54.02 24.42 0.66
C GLY A 76 54.99 24.11 -0.50
N ILE A 77 55.75 25.09 -0.92
CA ILE A 77 56.85 24.91 -1.89
C ILE A 77 58.16 24.78 -1.13
N THR A 78 58.90 23.68 -1.28
CA THR A 78 60.12 23.34 -0.55
C THR A 78 61.36 23.81 -1.27
N ALA A 79 61.39 23.72 -2.59
CA ALA A 79 62.53 24.17 -3.40
C ALA A 79 62.09 24.50 -4.83
N VAL A 80 62.88 25.33 -5.54
CA VAL A 80 62.70 25.67 -6.94
C VAL A 80 64.05 25.54 -7.63
N GLU A 81 64.09 24.77 -8.72
CA GLU A 81 65.33 24.53 -9.49
C GLU A 81 65.09 24.73 -10.98
N PRO A 82 66.09 25.21 -11.75
CA PRO A 82 66.00 25.26 -13.19
C PRO A 82 65.82 23.87 -13.80
N GLY A 83 64.89 23.73 -14.73
CA GLY A 83 64.69 22.55 -15.55
C GLY A 83 65.27 22.70 -16.95
N PRO A 84 65.17 21.69 -17.83
CA PRO A 84 65.67 21.79 -19.18
C PRO A 84 64.84 22.77 -20.04
N GLY A 85 65.50 23.66 -20.79
CA GLY A 85 64.87 24.54 -21.75
C GLY A 85 63.97 25.63 -21.14
N ARG A 86 62.70 25.52 -21.28
CA ARG A 86 61.70 26.51 -20.78
C ARG A 86 61.00 26.05 -19.49
N THR A 87 61.58 25.08 -18.77
CA THR A 87 60.92 24.48 -17.62
C THR A 87 61.57 24.93 -16.31
N LEU A 88 60.74 24.96 -15.26
CA LEU A 88 61.13 25.15 -13.87
C LEU A 88 60.66 23.95 -13.06
N ARG A 89 61.49 23.41 -12.19
CA ARG A 89 61.13 22.29 -11.28
C ARG A 89 60.79 22.90 -9.94
N VAL A 90 59.56 22.69 -9.50
CA VAL A 90 59.04 23.19 -8.25
C VAL A 90 58.71 22.00 -7.35
N PHE A 91 59.36 21.88 -6.24
CA PHE A 91 59.17 20.79 -5.28
C PHE A 91 58.17 21.24 -4.21
N VAL A 92 57.21 20.37 -3.90
CA VAL A 92 56.12 20.67 -2.99
C VAL A 92 56.13 19.69 -1.80
N THR A 93 55.50 20.11 -0.70
CA THR A 93 55.48 19.35 0.56
C THR A 93 54.68 18.06 0.45
N ASP A 94 53.61 18.05 -0.34
CA ASP A 94 52.69 16.93 -0.44
C ASP A 94 51.98 16.91 -1.82
N ALA A 95 51.40 15.80 -2.17
CA ALA A 95 50.46 15.70 -3.28
C ALA A 95 49.09 16.19 -2.84
N GLY A 96 48.42 16.97 -3.66
CA GLY A 96 47.07 17.44 -3.43
C GLY A 96 46.02 16.31 -3.56
N ASP A 97 44.78 16.68 -3.38
CA ASP A 97 43.62 15.81 -3.64
C ASP A 97 43.20 15.85 -5.12
N PHE A 98 42.02 15.32 -5.48
CA PHE A 98 41.52 15.34 -6.88
C PHE A 98 40.99 16.69 -7.36
N SER A 99 40.96 17.69 -6.51
CA SER A 99 40.55 19.05 -6.89
C SER A 99 41.62 19.76 -7.75
N ILE A 100 41.22 20.81 -8.41
CA ILE A 100 42.11 21.63 -9.21
C ILE A 100 42.79 22.66 -8.31
N TYR A 101 44.12 22.63 -8.31
CA TYR A 101 44.96 23.63 -7.66
C TYR A 101 45.41 24.64 -8.67
N ARG A 102 45.94 25.79 -8.22
CA ARG A 102 46.58 26.79 -9.03
C ARG A 102 47.98 27.12 -8.48
N LEU A 103 49.00 26.94 -9.30
CA LEU A 103 50.31 27.50 -9.03
C LEU A 103 50.29 28.96 -9.51
N VAL A 104 50.63 29.88 -8.62
CA VAL A 104 50.56 31.34 -8.85
C VAL A 104 51.89 31.98 -8.56
N VAL A 105 52.32 32.92 -9.43
CA VAL A 105 53.45 33.82 -9.17
C VAL A 105 52.95 35.00 -8.35
N ARG A 106 53.49 35.21 -7.14
CA ARG A 106 53.02 36.23 -6.18
C ARG A 106 53.12 37.68 -6.69
N ASP A 107 54.26 38.03 -7.27
CA ASP A 107 54.45 39.34 -7.93
C ASP A 107 54.89 39.14 -9.38
N PRO A 108 53.97 38.96 -10.31
CA PRO A 108 54.28 38.72 -11.70
C PRO A 108 54.99 39.91 -12.35
N SER A 109 54.74 41.15 -11.90
CA SER A 109 55.34 42.37 -12.47
C SER A 109 56.84 42.49 -12.19
N ALA A 110 57.30 42.04 -11.00
CA ALA A 110 58.71 42.03 -10.61
C ALA A 110 59.57 41.13 -11.52
N TRP A 111 58.93 40.11 -12.13
CA TRP A 111 59.59 39.08 -12.92
C TRP A 111 59.28 39.16 -14.43
N GLY A 112 58.67 40.26 -14.87
CA GLY A 112 58.23 40.40 -16.27
C GLY A 112 57.23 39.29 -16.71
N ILE A 113 56.41 38.81 -15.84
CA ILE A 113 55.39 37.80 -16.14
C ILE A 113 54.05 38.51 -16.37
N ASP A 114 53.35 38.10 -17.42
CA ASP A 114 52.03 38.63 -17.74
C ASP A 114 51.04 38.27 -16.66
N LYS A 115 50.27 39.25 -16.17
CA LYS A 115 49.32 39.04 -15.04
C LYS A 115 48.24 38.01 -15.33
N LEU A 116 47.82 37.86 -16.59
CA LEU A 116 46.79 36.87 -16.98
C LEU A 116 47.39 35.46 -17.10
N LEU A 117 48.69 35.36 -17.38
CA LEU A 117 49.42 34.08 -17.47
C LEU A 117 50.36 33.87 -16.27
N ALA A 118 50.07 34.52 -15.14
CA ALA A 118 50.78 34.37 -13.87
C ALA A 118 50.31 33.21 -13.01
N ALA A 119 49.28 32.51 -13.42
CA ALA A 119 48.72 31.34 -12.74
C ALA A 119 48.46 30.19 -13.71
N VAL A 120 48.72 28.96 -13.29
CA VAL A 120 48.43 27.76 -14.08
C VAL A 120 47.73 26.71 -13.22
N ALA A 121 46.76 26.03 -13.79
CA ALA A 121 46.03 24.94 -13.14
C ALA A 121 46.95 23.71 -12.96
N VAL A 122 46.87 23.09 -11.81
CA VAL A 122 47.61 21.89 -11.48
C VAL A 122 46.62 20.83 -10.93
N ASN A 123 46.65 19.67 -11.53
CA ASN A 123 45.94 18.51 -10.99
C ASN A 123 46.98 17.47 -10.53
N PHE A 124 47.08 17.24 -9.22
CA PHE A 124 48.05 16.31 -8.67
C PHE A 124 47.68 14.86 -8.92
N LYS A 125 46.43 14.57 -9.22
CA LYS A 125 45.84 13.23 -9.40
C LYS A 125 45.37 12.93 -10.82
N ALA A 126 45.77 13.75 -11.81
CA ALA A 126 45.36 13.56 -13.19
C ALA A 126 45.73 12.20 -13.79
N GLY A 127 46.77 11.57 -13.27
CA GLY A 127 47.17 10.22 -13.67
C GLY A 127 46.82 9.12 -12.70
N CYS A 128 46.08 9.41 -11.59
CA CYS A 128 45.70 8.40 -10.63
C CYS A 128 44.35 7.76 -11.04
N PRO A 129 44.26 6.44 -11.07
CA PRO A 129 43.00 5.76 -11.30
C PRO A 129 42.00 6.08 -10.19
N THR A 130 40.74 6.33 -10.56
CA THR A 130 39.63 6.51 -9.64
C THR A 130 38.57 5.46 -9.95
N ASP A 131 37.72 5.12 -8.97
CA ASP A 131 36.61 4.17 -9.17
C ASP A 131 35.55 4.72 -10.17
N LEU A 132 35.66 6.01 -10.53
CA LEU A 132 34.79 6.68 -11.49
C LEU A 132 35.49 6.93 -12.83
N ASP A 133 36.75 6.54 -12.99
CA ASP A 133 37.52 6.73 -14.21
C ASP A 133 37.30 5.52 -15.13
N CYS A 134 36.67 5.72 -16.28
CA CYS A 134 36.49 4.70 -17.33
C CYS A 134 37.80 4.41 -18.09
N ARG A 135 38.96 4.82 -17.62
CA ARG A 135 40.24 4.44 -18.22
C ARG A 135 40.44 2.95 -18.01
N VAL A 136 40.59 2.26 -19.14
CA VAL A 136 41.14 0.90 -19.14
C VAL A 136 42.56 0.99 -18.57
N GLU A 137 42.83 0.33 -17.45
CA GLU A 137 44.19 0.17 -16.97
C GLU A 137 45.02 -0.44 -18.10
N HIS A 138 45.99 0.29 -18.62
CA HIS A 138 47.03 -0.29 -19.41
C HIS A 138 47.93 -1.10 -18.47
N VAL A 139 47.49 -2.28 -18.15
CA VAL A 139 48.39 -3.31 -17.65
C VAL A 139 49.35 -3.57 -18.79
N CYS A 140 50.65 -3.32 -18.59
CA CYS A 140 51.65 -3.79 -19.51
C CYS A 140 51.40 -5.29 -19.76
N PRO A 141 51.13 -5.73 -20.97
CA PRO A 141 50.91 -7.12 -21.20
C PRO A 141 52.12 -7.87 -20.67
N GLU A 142 51.90 -8.80 -19.75
CA GLU A 142 52.91 -9.81 -19.39
C GLU A 142 53.32 -10.44 -20.74
N PRO A 143 54.63 -10.75 -20.90
CA PRO A 143 55.05 -11.40 -22.15
C PRO A 143 54.14 -12.60 -22.36
N GLU A 144 53.46 -12.61 -23.49
CA GLU A 144 52.54 -13.68 -23.87
C GLU A 144 53.31 -15.00 -23.91
N GLY A 145 53.40 -15.68 -22.76
CA GLY A 145 53.62 -17.11 -22.77
C GLY A 145 52.46 -17.72 -23.55
N GLU A 146 52.73 -18.65 -24.42
CA GLU A 146 51.71 -19.37 -25.20
C GLU A 146 50.53 -19.69 -24.26
N ARG A 147 49.46 -18.95 -24.43
CA ARG A 147 48.25 -19.18 -23.66
C ARG A 147 47.67 -20.53 -24.14
N PRO A 148 47.41 -21.46 -23.23
CA PRO A 148 46.76 -22.68 -23.66
C PRO A 148 45.42 -22.36 -24.30
N LEU A 149 45.09 -23.00 -25.40
CA LEU A 149 43.79 -22.96 -25.99
C LEU A 149 42.76 -23.43 -24.95
N LEU A 150 42.00 -22.49 -24.39
CA LEU A 150 40.93 -22.78 -23.43
C LEU A 150 39.69 -23.16 -24.24
N ASP A 151 39.25 -24.40 -24.10
CA ASP A 151 37.94 -24.81 -24.63
C ASP A 151 36.82 -24.39 -23.63
N HIS A 152 36.12 -23.31 -23.96
CA HIS A 152 35.01 -22.78 -23.17
C HIS A 152 33.73 -23.63 -23.25
N MET A 153 33.72 -24.69 -24.05
CA MET A 153 32.60 -25.64 -24.18
C MET A 153 32.67 -26.80 -23.20
N VAL A 154 33.75 -26.93 -22.46
CA VAL A 154 33.96 -27.95 -21.45
C VAL A 154 33.05 -27.63 -20.24
N ARG A 155 32.11 -28.55 -19.93
CA ARG A 155 31.13 -28.31 -18.85
C ARG A 155 30.80 -29.51 -17.98
N ASP A 156 31.11 -30.70 -18.40
CA ASP A 156 30.86 -31.95 -17.67
C ASP A 156 32.15 -32.66 -17.29
N TYR A 157 32.05 -33.63 -16.38
CA TYR A 157 33.17 -34.38 -15.87
C TYR A 157 34.03 -35.00 -16.99
N ALA A 158 33.40 -35.62 -18.00
CA ALA A 158 34.11 -36.32 -19.08
C ALA A 158 34.89 -35.35 -19.95
N SER A 159 34.29 -34.21 -20.32
CA SER A 159 34.97 -33.17 -21.10
C SER A 159 36.07 -32.44 -20.28
N PHE A 160 35.85 -32.15 -19.01
CA PHE A 160 36.91 -31.62 -18.13
C PHE A 160 38.07 -32.58 -17.98
N ARG A 161 37.80 -33.88 -17.77
CA ARG A 161 38.83 -34.91 -17.67
C ARG A 161 39.67 -34.99 -18.94
N ALA A 162 39.04 -35.08 -20.12
CA ALA A 162 39.73 -35.12 -21.41
C ALA A 162 40.58 -33.86 -21.59
N TRP A 163 40.01 -32.68 -21.40
CA TRP A 163 40.71 -31.42 -21.54
C TRP A 163 41.92 -31.28 -20.58
N LEU A 164 41.77 -31.66 -19.31
CA LEU A 164 42.82 -31.58 -18.32
C LEU A 164 43.96 -32.56 -18.65
N LEU A 165 43.67 -33.74 -19.17
CA LEU A 165 44.69 -34.69 -19.61
C LEU A 165 45.50 -34.13 -20.79
N ASP A 166 44.80 -33.53 -21.78
CA ASP A 166 45.45 -32.92 -22.94
C ASP A 166 46.28 -31.70 -22.51
N PHE A 167 45.77 -30.90 -21.60
CA PHE A 167 46.49 -29.77 -21.01
C PHE A 167 47.75 -30.21 -20.25
N ALA A 168 47.68 -31.29 -19.44
CA ALA A 168 48.80 -31.84 -18.71
C ALA A 168 49.89 -32.31 -19.65
N ARG A 169 49.52 -33.00 -20.73
CA ARG A 169 50.46 -33.46 -21.79
C ARG A 169 51.13 -32.31 -22.52
N LEU A 170 50.35 -31.21 -22.81
CA LEU A 170 50.90 -30.03 -23.46
C LEU A 170 51.94 -29.30 -22.57
N ARG A 171 51.66 -29.20 -21.29
CA ARG A 171 52.54 -28.50 -20.29
C ARG A 171 53.73 -29.33 -19.86
N ASN A 172 53.60 -30.65 -19.82
CA ASN A 172 54.66 -31.59 -19.46
C ASN A 172 54.72 -32.74 -20.48
N PRO A 173 55.46 -32.57 -21.58
CA PRO A 173 55.59 -33.61 -22.63
C PRO A 173 56.12 -34.97 -22.14
N SER A 174 56.75 -35.02 -20.98
CA SER A 174 57.20 -36.24 -20.33
C SER A 174 56.11 -36.96 -19.54
N TRP A 175 54.96 -36.36 -19.38
CA TRP A 175 53.87 -36.97 -18.64
C TRP A 175 53.07 -37.88 -19.56
N HIS A 176 53.06 -39.18 -19.23
CA HIS A 176 52.27 -40.17 -19.90
C HIS A 176 51.40 -40.93 -18.94
N GLU A 177 50.12 -41.00 -19.23
CA GLU A 177 49.15 -41.76 -18.47
C GLU A 177 49.34 -43.24 -18.80
N THR A 178 49.77 -44.02 -17.80
CA THR A 178 50.08 -45.45 -18.00
C THR A 178 49.02 -46.35 -17.34
N HIS A 179 48.40 -45.88 -16.28
CA HIS A 179 47.36 -46.62 -15.58
C HIS A 179 46.33 -45.68 -14.91
N PRO A 180 45.01 -46.01 -14.97
CA PRO A 180 43.95 -45.17 -14.37
C PRO A 180 44.13 -44.94 -12.86
N ALA A 181 44.85 -45.81 -12.14
CA ALA A 181 45.06 -45.68 -10.70
C ALA A 181 46.28 -44.84 -10.31
N GLU A 182 46.92 -44.15 -11.24
CA GLU A 182 48.04 -43.29 -10.94
C GLU A 182 47.61 -42.05 -10.14
N PRO A 183 48.40 -41.58 -9.15
CA PRO A 183 48.07 -40.41 -8.35
C PRO A 183 47.86 -39.15 -9.16
N ALA A 184 48.57 -38.97 -10.27
CA ALA A 184 48.42 -37.83 -11.18
C ALA A 184 47.07 -37.90 -11.93
N THR A 185 46.65 -39.04 -12.41
CA THR A 185 45.36 -39.27 -13.03
C THR A 185 44.22 -39.06 -12.04
N ALA A 186 44.37 -39.57 -10.79
CA ALA A 186 43.40 -39.35 -9.73
C ALA A 186 43.25 -37.86 -9.40
N LEU A 187 44.33 -37.06 -9.41
CA LEU A 187 44.28 -35.61 -9.22
C LEU A 187 43.52 -34.92 -10.37
N VAL A 188 43.77 -35.32 -11.64
CA VAL A 188 43.03 -34.81 -12.79
C VAL A 188 41.54 -35.13 -12.66
N GLU A 189 41.19 -36.35 -12.25
CA GLU A 189 39.80 -36.76 -12.08
C GLU A 189 39.10 -35.98 -10.94
N LEU A 190 39.83 -35.70 -9.83
CA LEU A 190 39.32 -34.85 -8.74
C LEU A 190 39.05 -33.41 -9.23
N LEU A 191 40.00 -32.85 -10.00
CA LEU A 191 39.83 -31.51 -10.61
C LEU A 191 38.71 -31.48 -11.63
N ALA A 192 38.54 -32.53 -12.43
CA ALA A 192 37.45 -32.66 -13.38
C ALA A 192 36.08 -32.73 -12.69
N ALA A 193 35.98 -33.48 -11.60
CA ALA A 193 34.76 -33.57 -10.79
C ALA A 193 34.40 -32.21 -10.14
N GLU A 194 35.42 -31.47 -9.66
CA GLU A 194 35.20 -30.13 -9.11
C GLU A 194 34.82 -29.12 -10.22
N GLY A 195 35.43 -29.25 -11.42
CA GLY A 195 35.06 -28.47 -12.60
C GLY A 195 33.61 -28.66 -13.00
N ASP A 196 33.12 -29.88 -13.05
CA ASP A 196 31.73 -30.25 -13.31
C ASP A 196 30.79 -29.63 -12.27
N ARG A 197 31.14 -29.74 -10.96
CA ARG A 197 30.39 -29.13 -9.88
C ARG A 197 30.30 -27.60 -10.01
N LEU A 198 31.40 -26.95 -10.36
CA LEU A 198 31.46 -25.51 -10.57
C LEU A 198 30.66 -25.07 -11.79
N ALA A 199 30.74 -25.84 -12.91
CA ALA A 199 29.92 -25.58 -14.12
C ALA A 199 28.44 -25.70 -13.82
N TRP A 200 28.02 -26.72 -13.07
CA TRP A 200 26.63 -26.89 -12.65
C TRP A 200 26.18 -25.71 -11.76
N MET A 201 27.01 -25.26 -10.79
CA MET A 201 26.71 -24.07 -9.97
C MET A 201 26.58 -22.82 -10.82
N GLN A 202 27.46 -22.63 -11.81
CA GLN A 202 27.40 -21.50 -12.73
C GLN A 202 26.11 -21.51 -13.56
N ASP A 203 25.71 -22.67 -14.07
CA ASP A 203 24.44 -22.81 -14.79
C ASP A 203 23.22 -22.57 -13.90
N ALA A 204 23.27 -23.03 -12.64
CA ALA A 204 22.21 -22.74 -11.67
C ALA A 204 22.10 -21.23 -11.37
N VAL A 205 23.22 -20.53 -11.20
CA VAL A 205 23.25 -19.06 -11.02
C VAL A 205 22.79 -18.35 -12.29
N GLY A 206 23.24 -18.79 -13.47
CA GLY A 206 22.82 -18.25 -14.76
C GLY A 206 21.32 -18.39 -14.98
N THR A 207 20.75 -19.54 -14.58
CA THR A 207 19.29 -19.75 -14.62
C THR A 207 18.53 -18.73 -13.76
N GLU A 208 19.07 -18.38 -12.58
CA GLU A 208 18.43 -17.42 -11.68
C GLU A 208 18.67 -15.95 -12.08
N ALA A 209 19.56 -15.67 -13.03
CA ALA A 209 19.93 -14.31 -13.43
C ALA A 209 18.86 -13.58 -14.28
N TYR A 210 17.91 -14.31 -14.85
CA TYR A 210 16.89 -13.73 -15.74
C TYR A 210 15.47 -14.05 -15.26
N LEU A 211 14.56 -13.09 -15.45
CA LEU A 211 13.15 -13.21 -15.05
C LEU A 211 12.46 -14.42 -15.68
N GLU A 212 12.74 -14.72 -16.94
CA GLU A 212 12.10 -15.81 -17.67
C GLU A 212 12.57 -17.19 -17.21
N THR A 213 13.83 -17.32 -16.82
CA THR A 213 14.44 -18.60 -16.48
C THR A 213 14.50 -18.89 -14.99
N CYS A 214 14.46 -17.87 -14.12
CA CYS A 214 14.58 -18.05 -12.68
C CYS A 214 13.52 -19.00 -12.12
N ARG A 215 13.90 -19.88 -11.21
CA ARG A 215 13.04 -20.92 -10.61
C ARG A 215 12.73 -20.63 -9.15
N LEU A 216 13.56 -19.81 -8.50
CA LEU A 216 13.39 -19.44 -7.11
C LEU A 216 12.49 -18.21 -6.98
N ARG A 217 11.54 -18.29 -6.04
CA ARG A 217 10.63 -17.18 -5.75
C ARG A 217 11.38 -15.91 -5.33
N VAL A 218 12.46 -16.06 -4.57
CA VAL A 218 13.29 -14.96 -4.09
C VAL A 218 14.01 -14.24 -5.23
N SER A 219 14.51 -14.98 -6.23
CA SER A 219 15.12 -14.42 -7.44
C SER A 219 14.09 -13.65 -8.26
N ALA A 220 12.93 -14.26 -8.50
CA ALA A 220 11.83 -13.67 -9.23
C ALA A 220 11.36 -12.35 -8.56
N ARG A 221 11.22 -12.34 -7.23
CA ARG A 221 10.88 -11.12 -6.46
C ARG A 221 11.92 -10.02 -6.64
N ARG A 222 13.20 -10.35 -6.62
CA ARG A 222 14.30 -9.40 -6.81
C ARG A 222 14.31 -8.81 -8.23
N HIS A 223 14.04 -9.62 -9.25
CA HIS A 223 13.89 -9.13 -10.62
C HIS A 223 12.65 -8.24 -10.80
N ALA A 224 11.50 -8.66 -10.25
CA ALA A 224 10.27 -7.88 -10.31
C ALA A 224 10.42 -6.49 -9.66
N ARG A 225 11.21 -6.38 -8.58
CA ARG A 225 11.50 -5.10 -7.92
C ARG A 225 12.29 -4.11 -8.78
N LEU A 226 13.07 -4.57 -9.75
CA LEU A 226 13.78 -3.68 -10.67
C LEU A 226 12.83 -2.84 -11.54
N VAL A 227 11.59 -3.31 -11.71
CA VAL A 227 10.51 -2.60 -12.40
C VAL A 227 9.41 -2.13 -11.44
N ASP A 228 9.74 -2.02 -10.15
CA ASP A 228 8.84 -1.59 -9.04
C ASP A 228 7.57 -2.46 -8.93
N TYR A 229 7.64 -3.72 -9.33
CA TYR A 229 6.54 -4.67 -9.18
C TYR A 229 6.66 -5.44 -7.86
N ARG A 230 5.64 -5.32 -7.00
CA ARG A 230 5.57 -6.05 -5.73
C ARG A 230 4.88 -7.40 -5.91
N MET A 231 5.67 -8.47 -6.02
CA MET A 231 5.18 -9.84 -5.98
C MET A 231 4.60 -10.16 -4.61
N HIS A 232 3.29 -10.43 -4.52
CA HIS A 232 2.63 -10.67 -3.24
C HIS A 232 2.74 -12.13 -2.78
N ASP A 233 2.76 -12.33 -1.46
CA ASP A 233 2.83 -13.66 -0.84
C ASP A 233 1.45 -14.21 -0.44
N GLY A 234 0.40 -13.70 -1.08
CA GLY A 234 -0.98 -14.01 -0.75
C GLY A 234 -1.48 -13.18 0.43
N ARG A 235 -2.62 -13.57 0.93
CA ARG A 235 -3.19 -13.03 2.17
C ARG A 235 -4.08 -14.07 2.84
N ASN A 236 -4.27 -13.93 4.13
CA ASN A 236 -5.20 -14.75 4.88
C ASN A 236 -6.67 -14.38 4.62
N ALA A 237 -7.57 -15.32 4.94
CA ALA A 237 -9.01 -15.08 4.91
C ALA A 237 -9.47 -14.39 6.20
N TYR A 238 -10.58 -13.68 6.12
CA TYR A 238 -11.24 -13.07 7.27
C TYR A 238 -12.73 -13.44 7.30
N GLY A 239 -13.33 -13.35 8.48
CA GLY A 239 -14.74 -13.66 8.69
C GLY A 239 -15.27 -13.05 9.98
N PHE A 240 -16.49 -13.41 10.31
CA PHE A 240 -17.17 -12.96 11.52
C PHE A 240 -17.73 -14.14 12.26
N VAL A 241 -17.57 -14.15 13.57
CA VAL A 241 -18.16 -15.13 14.48
C VAL A 241 -19.09 -14.39 15.42
N GLN A 242 -20.34 -14.82 15.48
CA GLN A 242 -21.32 -14.37 16.46
C GLN A 242 -21.32 -15.34 17.63
N LEU A 243 -21.38 -14.81 18.85
CA LEU A 243 -21.39 -15.58 20.08
C LEU A 243 -22.74 -15.42 20.80
N ASP A 244 -23.36 -16.54 21.16
CA ASP A 244 -24.43 -16.53 22.16
C ASP A 244 -23.79 -16.74 23.53
N VAL A 245 -23.91 -15.78 24.43
CA VAL A 245 -23.26 -15.79 25.74
C VAL A 245 -24.30 -15.81 26.88
N THR A 246 -23.99 -16.52 27.96
CA THR A 246 -24.85 -16.57 29.18
C THR A 246 -24.34 -15.62 30.26
N ALA A 247 -23.06 -15.25 30.20
CA ALA A 247 -22.45 -14.25 31.09
C ALA A 247 -21.69 -13.22 30.28
N ALA A 248 -21.73 -11.96 30.73
CA ALA A 248 -20.97 -10.88 30.10
C ALA A 248 -19.47 -11.07 30.31
N GLY A 249 -18.70 -10.62 29.34
CA GLY A 249 -17.24 -10.71 29.38
C GLY A 249 -16.57 -10.06 28.17
N THR A 250 -15.27 -10.24 28.07
CA THR A 250 -14.48 -9.71 26.96
C THR A 250 -13.73 -10.84 26.28
N VAL A 251 -13.85 -10.94 24.96
CA VAL A 251 -13.02 -11.78 24.08
C VAL A 251 -11.77 -10.99 23.73
N PRO A 252 -10.57 -11.38 24.19
CA PRO A 252 -9.32 -10.72 23.83
C PRO A 252 -8.98 -10.88 22.34
N ALA A 253 -8.15 -10.01 21.82
CA ALA A 253 -7.50 -10.25 20.53
C ALA A 253 -6.68 -11.55 20.58
N ALA A 254 -6.50 -12.19 19.44
CA ALA A 254 -5.82 -13.50 19.28
C ALA A 254 -6.54 -14.69 19.95
N THR A 255 -7.76 -14.52 20.51
CA THR A 255 -8.60 -15.66 20.91
C THR A 255 -8.87 -16.56 19.72
N GLN A 256 -8.63 -17.87 19.87
CA GLN A 256 -8.74 -18.84 18.79
C GLN A 256 -10.18 -19.32 18.59
N PHE A 257 -10.58 -19.38 17.32
CA PHE A 257 -11.82 -19.99 16.84
C PHE A 257 -11.47 -21.10 15.86
N LEU A 258 -12.09 -22.26 16.04
CA LEU A 258 -11.72 -23.48 15.32
C LEU A 258 -12.88 -24.00 14.48
N THR A 259 -12.52 -24.60 13.34
CA THR A 259 -13.47 -25.45 12.61
C THR A 259 -13.80 -26.71 13.43
N ARG A 260 -14.86 -27.40 13.03
CA ARG A 260 -15.39 -28.54 13.76
C ARG A 260 -14.36 -29.63 14.05
N ILE A 261 -14.23 -30.00 15.33
CA ILE A 261 -13.49 -31.16 15.81
C ILE A 261 -14.50 -32.28 16.03
N ALA A 262 -14.45 -33.30 15.19
CA ALA A 262 -15.44 -34.36 15.17
C ALA A 262 -15.17 -35.52 16.16
N SER A 263 -13.92 -35.62 16.64
CA SER A 263 -13.44 -36.67 17.54
C SER A 263 -13.12 -36.10 18.91
N PRO A 264 -13.16 -36.90 19.99
CA PRO A 264 -12.71 -36.48 21.31
C PRO A 264 -11.26 -36.06 21.28
N LEU A 265 -10.94 -34.95 21.98
CA LEU A 265 -9.56 -34.50 22.21
C LEU A 265 -8.85 -35.46 23.18
N ARG A 266 -7.55 -35.46 23.21
CA ARG A 266 -6.73 -36.33 24.05
C ARG A 266 -7.12 -36.20 25.53
N GLY A 267 -7.57 -37.31 26.12
CA GLY A 267 -8.01 -37.36 27.52
C GLY A 267 -9.51 -37.08 27.73
N GLU A 268 -10.27 -36.79 26.67
CA GLU A 268 -11.71 -36.58 26.72
C GLU A 268 -12.49 -37.77 26.15
N ILE A 269 -13.75 -37.89 26.58
CA ILE A 269 -14.64 -38.99 26.14
C ILE A 269 -15.53 -38.58 24.97
N ALA A 270 -15.82 -37.29 24.85
CA ALA A 270 -16.70 -36.73 23.83
C ALA A 270 -16.03 -35.64 23.02
N PRO A 271 -16.48 -35.35 21.79
CA PRO A 271 -16.03 -34.16 21.03
C PRO A 271 -16.27 -32.88 21.83
N PRO A 272 -15.41 -31.84 21.63
CA PRO A 272 -15.54 -30.59 22.37
C PRO A 272 -16.85 -29.86 22.06
N GLY A 273 -17.38 -29.17 23.07
CA GLY A 273 -18.49 -28.24 22.93
C GLY A 273 -18.10 -26.92 22.27
N PRO A 274 -18.99 -25.91 22.23
CA PRO A 274 -18.72 -24.61 21.62
C PRO A 274 -17.59 -23.86 22.31
N LEU A 275 -17.39 -24.01 23.62
CA LEU A 275 -16.27 -23.44 24.37
C LEU A 275 -15.31 -24.53 24.80
N ILE A 276 -14.08 -24.49 24.36
CA ILE A 276 -12.98 -25.33 24.81
C ILE A 276 -12.31 -24.64 25.99
N PRO A 277 -12.33 -25.23 27.19
CA PRO A 277 -11.76 -24.63 28.39
C PRO A 277 -10.22 -24.65 28.33
N GLU A 278 -9.57 -23.68 28.98
CA GLU A 278 -8.12 -23.61 29.12
C GLU A 278 -7.49 -24.90 29.67
N THR A 279 -8.20 -25.59 30.56
CA THR A 279 -7.73 -26.81 31.23
C THR A 279 -7.47 -28.00 30.32
N ILE A 280 -8.05 -28.01 29.13
CA ILE A 280 -7.82 -29.09 28.14
C ILE A 280 -6.43 -29.03 27.54
N GLY A 281 -5.79 -27.84 27.51
CA GLY A 281 -4.43 -27.67 27.00
C GLY A 281 -4.29 -28.12 25.53
N LEU A 282 -5.16 -27.57 24.65
CA LEU A 282 -5.26 -27.99 23.25
C LEU A 282 -3.94 -27.83 22.52
N ASP A 283 -3.24 -28.94 22.27
CA ASP A 283 -2.08 -28.98 21.39
C ASP A 283 -2.50 -29.37 19.99
N LEU A 284 -2.72 -28.36 19.15
CA LEU A 284 -3.16 -28.52 17.76
C LEU A 284 -2.16 -29.30 16.88
N ASP A 285 -0.93 -29.46 17.34
CA ASP A 285 0.11 -30.15 16.58
C ASP A 285 0.28 -31.61 17.03
N ALA A 286 0.03 -31.88 18.30
CA ALA A 286 0.23 -33.22 18.87
C ALA A 286 -1.07 -34.03 18.97
N ASP A 287 -2.27 -33.39 18.92
CA ASP A 287 -3.54 -34.09 19.02
C ASP A 287 -4.04 -34.54 17.65
N PRO A 288 -4.12 -35.86 17.38
CA PRO A 288 -4.63 -36.39 16.11
C PRO A 288 -6.06 -35.94 15.79
N ALA A 289 -6.90 -35.69 16.82
CA ALA A 289 -8.28 -35.23 16.64
C ALA A 289 -8.34 -33.78 16.09
N ALA A 290 -7.28 -33.01 16.27
CA ALA A 290 -7.14 -31.65 15.75
C ALA A 290 -6.48 -31.58 14.36
N ALA A 291 -6.15 -32.74 13.77
CA ALA A 291 -5.54 -32.78 12.42
C ALA A 291 -6.51 -32.20 11.38
N GLY A 292 -6.03 -31.26 10.58
CA GLY A 292 -6.84 -30.60 9.53
C GLY A 292 -7.78 -29.50 10.04
N VAL A 293 -7.77 -29.17 11.33
CA VAL A 293 -8.52 -28.04 11.88
C VAL A 293 -7.96 -26.71 11.38
N THR A 294 -8.84 -25.89 10.83
CA THR A 294 -8.48 -24.52 10.46
C THR A 294 -8.70 -23.58 11.64
N VAL A 295 -7.69 -22.78 11.94
CA VAL A 295 -7.67 -21.86 13.07
C VAL A 295 -7.86 -20.43 12.59
N PHE A 296 -8.75 -19.71 13.25
CA PHE A 296 -8.92 -18.27 13.13
C PHE A 296 -8.63 -17.61 14.47
N GLU A 297 -8.14 -16.38 14.46
CA GLU A 297 -7.93 -15.60 15.67
C GLU A 297 -8.77 -14.32 15.63
N ALA A 298 -9.26 -13.89 16.80
CA ALA A 298 -9.92 -12.60 16.95
C ALA A 298 -8.95 -11.47 16.59
N THR A 299 -9.35 -10.57 15.70
CA THR A 299 -8.50 -9.46 15.26
C THR A 299 -8.53 -8.27 16.22
N ALA A 300 -9.54 -8.18 17.07
CA ALA A 300 -9.73 -7.08 18.02
C ALA A 300 -10.36 -7.61 19.32
N ARG A 301 -10.14 -6.84 20.40
CA ARG A 301 -10.84 -7.06 21.67
C ARG A 301 -12.32 -6.77 21.48
N THR A 302 -13.20 -7.69 21.84
CA THR A 302 -14.65 -7.57 21.67
C THR A 302 -15.35 -7.78 23.01
N ARG A 303 -16.16 -6.82 23.43
CA ARG A 303 -17.04 -6.95 24.60
C ARG A 303 -18.28 -7.75 24.22
N CYS A 304 -18.67 -8.70 25.05
CA CYS A 304 -19.86 -9.52 24.88
C CYS A 304 -20.80 -9.36 26.07
N ASP A 305 -22.10 -9.32 25.77
CA ASP A 305 -23.17 -9.18 26.76
C ASP A 305 -24.37 -10.03 26.35
N PRO A 306 -25.05 -10.76 27.29
CA PRO A 306 -26.24 -11.55 26.97
C PRO A 306 -27.38 -10.76 26.30
N ALA A 307 -27.51 -9.47 26.62
CA ALA A 307 -28.49 -8.58 25.97
C ALA A 307 -28.23 -8.34 24.48
N LEU A 308 -27.03 -8.68 23.99
CA LEU A 308 -26.65 -8.55 22.58
C LEU A 308 -26.83 -9.84 21.77
N ASN A 309 -27.20 -10.97 22.40
CA ASN A 309 -27.43 -12.25 21.69
C ASN A 309 -28.50 -12.13 20.62
N ARG A 310 -29.58 -11.43 20.94
CA ARG A 310 -30.70 -11.14 20.03
C ARG A 310 -31.15 -9.70 20.17
N LEU A 311 -31.19 -9.00 19.07
CA LEU A 311 -31.63 -7.62 18.96
C LEU A 311 -32.78 -7.54 17.98
N TRP A 312 -33.74 -6.76 18.33
CA TRP A 312 -34.94 -6.62 17.54
C TRP A 312 -34.92 -5.31 16.77
N LEU A 313 -35.25 -5.40 15.49
CA LEU A 313 -35.45 -4.25 14.63
C LEU A 313 -36.84 -3.70 14.87
N HIS A 314 -36.95 -2.39 15.15
CA HIS A 314 -38.22 -1.75 15.41
C HIS A 314 -38.94 -1.44 14.11
N ASP A 315 -40.21 -1.84 13.99
CA ASP A 315 -41.04 -1.66 12.81
C ASP A 315 -42.02 -0.47 12.90
N PHE A 316 -41.98 0.28 14.00
CA PHE A 316 -42.87 1.42 14.29
C PHE A 316 -44.36 1.10 14.12
N GLY A 317 -44.76 -0.15 14.39
CA GLY A 317 -46.12 -0.64 14.20
C GLY A 317 -46.52 -0.90 12.75
N GLY A 318 -45.54 -0.91 11.84
CA GLY A 318 -45.78 -1.15 10.43
C GLY A 318 -46.20 -2.60 10.15
N ARG A 319 -47.30 -2.79 9.41
CA ARG A 319 -47.77 -4.12 9.00
C ARG A 319 -46.90 -4.77 7.91
N LEU A 320 -46.14 -3.97 7.19
CA LEU A 320 -45.11 -4.35 6.25
C LEU A 320 -43.95 -3.38 6.45
N CYS A 321 -42.83 -3.87 6.90
CA CYS A 321 -41.68 -3.05 7.21
C CYS A 321 -40.39 -3.76 6.75
N CYS A 322 -39.47 -3.00 6.18
CA CYS A 322 -38.17 -3.52 5.76
C CYS A 322 -37.09 -2.47 5.89
N LEU A 323 -35.85 -2.91 6.06
CA LEU A 323 -34.68 -2.10 5.77
C LEU A 323 -34.41 -2.19 4.26
N PRO A 324 -34.43 -1.08 3.53
CA PRO A 324 -34.16 -1.07 2.10
C PRO A 324 -32.71 -1.47 1.79
N ARG A 325 -32.48 -1.89 0.56
CA ARG A 325 -31.14 -2.09 0.05
C ARG A 325 -30.31 -0.80 0.20
N GLY A 326 -29.12 -0.89 0.76
CA GLY A 326 -28.27 0.27 0.98
C GLY A 326 -28.62 1.10 2.22
N ALA A 327 -29.47 0.59 3.10
CA ALA A 327 -29.76 1.23 4.39
C ALA A 327 -28.49 1.44 5.21
N THR A 328 -28.37 2.62 5.84
CA THR A 328 -27.20 3.00 6.68
C THR A 328 -27.58 3.26 8.13
N ALA A 329 -28.81 2.99 8.52
CA ALA A 329 -29.29 3.14 9.89
C ALA A 329 -30.41 2.14 10.22
N ALA A 330 -30.54 1.81 11.51
CA ALA A 330 -31.67 1.06 12.04
C ALA A 330 -31.97 1.47 13.47
N TYR A 331 -33.19 1.15 13.93
CA TYR A 331 -33.60 1.30 15.31
C TYR A 331 -33.69 -0.07 15.95
N LEU A 332 -33.00 -0.23 17.09
CA LEU A 332 -32.85 -1.50 17.79
C LEU A 332 -33.36 -1.41 19.23
N TYR A 333 -33.83 -2.54 19.72
CA TYR A 333 -34.12 -2.76 21.14
C TYR A 333 -33.73 -4.18 21.55
N ALA A 334 -33.49 -4.38 22.84
CA ALA A 334 -33.31 -5.68 23.45
C ALA A 334 -34.41 -5.92 24.49
N VAL A 335 -34.71 -7.16 24.80
CA VAL A 335 -35.74 -7.52 25.76
C VAL A 335 -35.15 -8.44 26.82
N ARG A 336 -35.36 -8.12 28.10
CA ARG A 336 -34.97 -8.96 29.21
C ARG A 336 -35.98 -10.12 29.40
N ALA A 337 -35.60 -11.11 30.20
CA ALA A 337 -36.44 -12.29 30.47
C ALA A 337 -37.78 -11.93 31.15
N ASP A 338 -37.87 -10.80 31.85
CA ASP A 338 -39.08 -10.26 32.48
C ASP A 338 -39.98 -9.45 31.53
N GLY A 339 -39.61 -9.37 30.26
CA GLY A 339 -40.34 -8.59 29.24
C GLY A 339 -39.98 -7.13 29.20
N THR A 340 -39.05 -6.62 30.04
CA THR A 340 -38.61 -5.24 30.02
C THR A 340 -37.79 -4.94 28.75
N ILE A 341 -38.17 -3.90 28.03
CA ILE A 341 -37.46 -3.44 26.86
C ILE A 341 -36.32 -2.51 27.31
N ILE A 342 -35.14 -2.71 26.76
CA ILE A 342 -33.95 -1.92 27.07
C ILE A 342 -33.24 -1.47 25.78
N ARG A 343 -32.49 -0.39 25.88
CA ARG A 343 -31.50 -0.02 24.87
C ARG A 343 -30.35 -1.04 24.91
N PRO A 344 -30.00 -1.68 23.78
CA PRO A 344 -28.86 -2.58 23.78
C PRO A 344 -27.55 -1.82 24.06
N PRO A 345 -26.61 -2.42 24.85
CA PRO A 345 -25.34 -1.79 25.23
C PRO A 345 -24.32 -1.84 24.09
N LEU A 346 -24.66 -1.31 22.91
CA LEU A 346 -23.81 -1.18 21.76
C LEU A 346 -23.05 0.15 21.78
N GLU A 347 -21.82 0.13 21.29
CA GLU A 347 -20.95 1.31 21.19
C GLU A 347 -20.46 1.51 19.75
N PRO A 348 -20.04 2.73 19.38
CA PRO A 348 -19.36 2.96 18.11
C PRO A 348 -18.10 2.08 18.01
N GLY A 349 -17.91 1.44 16.85
CA GLY A 349 -16.85 0.48 16.62
C GLY A 349 -17.26 -0.99 16.76
N ASP A 350 -18.34 -1.29 17.46
CA ASP A 350 -18.90 -2.64 17.56
C ASP A 350 -19.38 -3.16 16.21
N TRP A 351 -19.35 -4.49 16.04
CA TRP A 351 -19.92 -5.15 14.89
C TRP A 351 -21.34 -5.63 15.17
N LEU A 352 -22.21 -5.45 14.20
CA LEU A 352 -23.60 -5.90 14.24
C LEU A 352 -23.87 -6.81 13.05
N LEU A 353 -24.48 -7.96 13.29
CA LEU A 353 -24.99 -8.86 12.26
C LEU A 353 -26.46 -8.55 11.98
N LEU A 354 -26.79 -8.19 10.77
CA LEU A 354 -28.15 -8.13 10.25
C LEU A 354 -28.44 -9.42 9.47
N HIS A 355 -29.55 -10.10 9.78
CA HIS A 355 -29.89 -11.34 9.11
C HIS A 355 -31.40 -11.59 9.03
N GLU A 356 -31.81 -12.31 8.00
CA GLU A 356 -33.14 -12.89 7.92
C GLU A 356 -33.19 -14.12 8.85
N ALA A 357 -34.02 -14.06 9.86
CA ALA A 357 -34.20 -15.14 10.85
C ALA A 357 -35.32 -16.10 10.50
N LYS A 358 -36.30 -15.65 9.74
CA LYS A 358 -37.45 -16.40 9.24
C LYS A 358 -37.80 -16.00 7.82
N GLY A 359 -38.37 -16.92 7.06
CA GLY A 359 -38.94 -16.62 5.76
C GLY A 359 -40.05 -15.55 5.88
N PRO A 360 -39.96 -14.41 5.13
CA PRO A 360 -40.88 -13.29 5.28
C PRO A 360 -42.34 -13.62 4.81
N GLU A 361 -42.53 -14.71 4.10
CA GLU A 361 -43.84 -15.20 3.60
C GLU A 361 -44.36 -16.43 4.36
N THR A 362 -43.50 -17.12 5.08
CA THR A 362 -43.87 -18.37 5.76
C THR A 362 -43.81 -18.28 7.28
N GLY A 363 -43.02 -17.34 7.82
CA GLY A 363 -42.76 -17.22 9.26
C GLY A 363 -41.88 -18.33 9.86
N ARG A 364 -41.34 -19.22 9.01
CA ARG A 364 -40.59 -20.40 9.47
C ARG A 364 -39.08 -20.12 9.38
N ALA A 365 -38.33 -20.50 10.43
CA ALA A 365 -36.90 -20.34 10.47
C ALA A 365 -36.12 -21.12 9.36
N PRO A 366 -36.52 -22.36 8.98
CA PRO A 366 -35.85 -23.06 7.89
C PRO A 366 -35.96 -22.38 6.51
N ASP A 367 -36.96 -21.51 6.33
CA ASP A 367 -37.23 -20.82 5.08
C ASP A 367 -36.52 -19.45 5.01
N ALA A 368 -35.69 -19.11 6.01
CA ALA A 368 -34.88 -17.93 6.04
C ALA A 368 -33.78 -18.00 4.98
N ASP A 369 -33.63 -16.94 4.20
CA ASP A 369 -32.60 -16.86 3.16
C ASP A 369 -31.22 -16.59 3.76
N ALA A 370 -30.34 -17.57 3.71
CA ALA A 370 -28.95 -17.47 4.20
C ALA A 370 -28.11 -16.42 3.44
N ALA A 371 -28.50 -16.01 2.23
CA ALA A 371 -27.83 -14.96 1.48
C ALA A 371 -28.15 -13.55 2.02
N ARG A 372 -29.22 -13.41 2.80
CA ARG A 372 -29.61 -12.14 3.42
C ARG A 372 -29.00 -11.96 4.79
N ARG A 373 -27.66 -11.94 4.83
CA ARG A 373 -26.83 -11.71 6.02
C ARG A 373 -25.76 -10.65 5.72
N ALA A 374 -25.59 -9.69 6.61
CA ALA A 374 -24.57 -8.65 6.49
C ALA A 374 -23.99 -8.30 7.86
N ALA A 375 -22.67 -8.25 7.96
CA ALA A 375 -21.97 -7.69 9.11
C ALA A 375 -21.70 -6.19 8.85
N VAL A 376 -22.16 -5.34 9.75
CA VAL A 376 -21.99 -3.89 9.66
C VAL A 376 -21.20 -3.40 10.88
N ARG A 377 -20.28 -2.44 10.69
CA ARG A 377 -19.56 -1.80 11.78
C ARG A 377 -20.27 -0.53 12.19
N ILE A 378 -20.60 -0.40 13.47
CA ILE A 378 -21.33 0.74 14.01
C ILE A 378 -20.42 2.00 13.97
N GLU A 379 -20.92 3.05 13.36
CA GLU A 379 -20.27 4.35 13.24
C GLU A 379 -20.72 5.31 14.36
N SER A 380 -22.01 5.30 14.67
CA SER A 380 -22.57 6.08 15.77
C SER A 380 -23.78 5.40 16.40
N VAL A 381 -24.02 5.70 17.66
CA VAL A 381 -25.20 5.31 18.41
C VAL A 381 -25.89 6.55 18.98
N THR A 382 -27.22 6.56 18.94
CA THR A 382 -28.03 7.66 19.48
C THR A 382 -29.23 7.08 20.24
N ALA A 383 -29.38 7.47 21.49
CA ALA A 383 -30.55 7.11 22.26
C ALA A 383 -31.81 7.72 21.64
N SER A 384 -32.84 6.92 21.53
CA SER A 384 -34.16 7.32 21.00
C SER A 384 -35.26 6.64 21.80
N GLU A 385 -36.49 7.02 21.54
CA GLU A 385 -37.66 6.39 22.16
C GLU A 385 -38.87 6.47 21.22
N ASP A 386 -39.81 5.55 21.38
CA ASP A 386 -41.09 5.57 20.69
C ASP A 386 -42.24 5.71 21.71
N PRO A 387 -42.91 6.87 21.76
CA PRO A 387 -44.00 7.11 22.70
C PRO A 387 -45.30 6.36 22.36
N ALA A 388 -45.39 5.71 21.19
CA ALA A 388 -46.55 4.90 20.85
C ALA A 388 -46.54 3.50 21.50
N PHE A 389 -45.38 3.11 22.06
CA PHE A 389 -45.18 1.81 22.71
C PHE A 389 -44.65 2.00 24.12
N SER A 390 -44.94 1.05 25.02
CA SER A 390 -44.42 1.02 26.38
C SER A 390 -43.05 0.37 26.44
N ASP A 391 -42.37 0.53 27.58
CA ASP A 391 -41.07 -0.10 27.89
C ASP A 391 -41.19 -1.58 28.23
N HIS A 392 -42.36 -2.21 27.95
CA HIS A 392 -42.62 -3.61 28.15
C HIS A 392 -43.15 -4.31 26.89
N ALA A 393 -42.80 -5.57 26.75
CA ALA A 393 -43.31 -6.47 25.71
C ALA A 393 -43.88 -7.74 26.31
N ASP A 394 -44.93 -8.27 25.67
CA ASP A 394 -45.36 -9.62 25.90
C ASP A 394 -44.45 -10.60 25.14
N LEU A 395 -44.03 -11.68 25.81
CA LEU A 395 -43.24 -12.73 25.16
C LEU A 395 -44.20 -13.80 24.61
N VAL A 396 -44.39 -13.80 23.28
CA VAL A 396 -45.23 -14.77 22.58
C VAL A 396 -44.33 -15.71 21.80
N ALA A 397 -44.30 -16.97 22.18
CA ALA A 397 -43.44 -18.01 21.57
C ALA A 397 -41.96 -17.56 21.50
N ASP A 398 -41.43 -17.02 22.61
CA ASP A 398 -40.08 -16.49 22.78
C ASP A 398 -39.75 -15.22 21.93
N GLU A 399 -40.78 -14.56 21.40
CA GLU A 399 -40.63 -13.31 20.65
C GLU A 399 -41.33 -12.15 21.33
N PRO A 400 -40.76 -10.93 21.33
CA PRO A 400 -41.38 -9.78 21.94
C PRO A 400 -42.52 -9.22 21.05
N ALA A 401 -43.65 -8.99 21.68
CA ALA A 401 -44.72 -8.17 21.15
C ALA A 401 -44.79 -6.88 21.95
N PRO A 402 -44.16 -5.76 21.51
CA PRO A 402 -44.20 -4.49 22.23
C PRO A 402 -45.63 -4.05 22.49
N ARG A 403 -45.93 -3.64 23.70
CA ARG A 403 -47.26 -3.17 24.11
C ARG A 403 -47.47 -1.75 23.62
N ALA A 404 -48.61 -1.49 23.04
CA ALA A 404 -49.03 -0.12 22.82
C ALA A 404 -49.24 0.61 24.17
N VAL A 405 -48.89 1.89 24.26
CA VAL A 405 -49.14 2.71 25.42
C VAL A 405 -50.66 2.90 25.55
N ALA A 406 -51.27 2.11 26.49
CA ALA A 406 -52.68 2.17 26.72
C ALA A 406 -53.07 3.09 27.89
N MET A 407 -52.11 3.49 28.74
CA MET A 407 -52.40 4.25 29.96
C MET A 407 -51.45 5.40 30.19
N VAL A 408 -51.97 6.48 30.79
CA VAL A 408 -51.19 7.63 31.24
C VAL A 408 -50.27 7.19 32.38
N GLY A 409 -48.94 7.24 32.16
CA GLY A 409 -47.94 6.92 33.19
C GLY A 409 -46.98 5.79 32.83
N GLU A 410 -47.17 5.06 31.72
CA GLU A 410 -46.19 4.08 31.20
C GLU A 410 -45.01 4.85 30.53
N ALA A 411 -43.81 4.32 30.72
CA ALA A 411 -42.62 4.89 30.08
C ALA A 411 -42.62 4.57 28.56
N ALA A 412 -42.14 5.51 27.74
CA ALA A 412 -41.98 5.31 26.31
C ALA A 412 -40.97 4.20 26.05
N MET A 413 -41.18 3.43 24.96
CA MET A 413 -40.30 2.35 24.53
C MET A 413 -38.86 2.86 24.26
N PRO A 414 -37.87 2.40 24.98
CA PRO A 414 -36.47 2.81 24.76
C PRO A 414 -35.91 2.16 23.50
N LEU A 415 -35.36 2.99 22.59
CA LEU A 415 -34.74 2.56 21.36
C LEU A 415 -33.29 3.03 21.28
N LEU A 416 -32.47 2.30 20.53
CA LEU A 416 -31.14 2.72 20.13
C LEU A 416 -31.11 2.86 18.61
N ARG A 417 -30.89 4.07 18.13
CA ARG A 417 -30.59 4.30 16.71
C ARG A 417 -29.12 4.06 16.48
N VAL A 418 -28.80 3.14 15.56
CA VAL A 418 -27.43 2.83 15.13
C VAL A 418 -27.26 3.26 13.69
N THR A 419 -26.04 3.74 13.35
CA THR A 419 -25.67 4.08 11.98
C THR A 419 -24.38 3.38 11.60
N TRP A 420 -24.20 3.14 10.29
CA TRP A 420 -22.99 2.55 9.73
C TRP A 420 -22.72 3.13 8.35
N SER A 421 -21.49 2.98 7.86
CA SER A 421 -21.08 3.50 6.56
C SER A 421 -21.82 2.83 5.40
N ARG A 422 -21.95 3.55 4.28
CA ARG A 422 -22.49 3.00 3.03
C ARG A 422 -21.71 1.80 2.51
N ALA A 423 -20.39 1.73 2.80
CA ALA A 423 -19.55 0.59 2.43
C ALA A 423 -19.98 -0.73 3.10
N HIS A 424 -20.58 -0.65 4.30
CA HIS A 424 -21.11 -1.80 5.04
C HIS A 424 -22.62 -1.99 4.86
N ALA A 425 -23.30 -1.12 4.10
CA ALA A 425 -24.74 -1.19 3.93
C ALA A 425 -25.17 -2.51 3.29
N PRO A 426 -26.27 -3.16 3.76
CA PRO A 426 -26.77 -4.38 3.17
C PRO A 426 -27.07 -4.26 1.68
N GLY A 427 -26.57 -5.20 0.88
CA GLY A 427 -26.80 -5.24 -0.57
C GLY A 427 -28.18 -5.83 -0.96
N PHE A 428 -29.04 -6.06 0.03
CA PHE A 428 -30.36 -6.67 -0.11
C PHE A 428 -31.41 -5.93 0.73
N VAL A 429 -32.66 -6.22 0.48
CA VAL A 429 -33.79 -5.75 1.32
C VAL A 429 -33.94 -6.75 2.49
N LEU A 430 -33.93 -6.26 3.71
CA LEU A 430 -34.18 -7.08 4.91
C LEU A 430 -35.61 -6.80 5.43
N THR A 431 -36.52 -7.74 5.24
CA THR A 431 -37.88 -7.64 5.74
C THR A 431 -37.89 -7.74 7.26
N ILE A 432 -38.44 -6.76 7.97
CA ILE A 432 -38.62 -6.76 9.44
C ILE A 432 -39.97 -7.42 9.78
N THR A 433 -41.04 -6.90 9.16
CA THR A 433 -42.39 -7.43 9.31
C THR A 433 -42.94 -7.77 7.93
N GLY A 434 -43.26 -9.04 7.72
CA GLY A 434 -43.85 -9.60 6.50
C GLY A 434 -45.32 -10.02 6.70
N ARG A 435 -45.86 -10.67 5.68
CA ARG A 435 -47.20 -11.32 5.76
C ARG A 435 -47.15 -12.71 5.14
N ASP A 436 -47.84 -13.66 5.75
CA ASP A 436 -48.05 -14.95 5.12
C ASP A 436 -49.12 -14.89 3.99
N LEU A 437 -49.30 -16.03 3.32
CA LEU A 437 -50.28 -16.17 2.25
C LEU A 437 -51.74 -16.00 2.72
N THR A 438 -52.00 -16.08 4.03
CA THR A 438 -53.31 -15.86 4.65
C THR A 438 -53.53 -14.42 5.08
N GLY A 439 -52.52 -13.55 4.97
CA GLY A 439 -52.50 -12.15 5.39
C GLY A 439 -52.15 -11.91 6.86
N LEU A 440 -51.79 -12.96 7.61
CA LEU A 440 -51.29 -12.82 8.99
C LEU A 440 -49.90 -12.20 9.03
N ALA A 441 -49.69 -11.27 9.96
CA ALA A 441 -48.41 -10.58 10.10
C ALA A 441 -47.33 -11.55 10.62
N ILE A 442 -46.20 -11.62 9.91
CA ILE A 442 -44.97 -12.28 10.33
C ILE A 442 -44.04 -11.22 10.91
N ARG A 443 -43.94 -11.16 12.23
CA ARG A 443 -43.06 -10.25 12.94
C ARG A 443 -41.64 -10.80 13.02
N HIS A 444 -40.66 -9.90 13.10
CA HIS A 444 -39.25 -10.24 13.34
C HIS A 444 -38.69 -11.24 12.32
N ALA A 445 -39.10 -11.16 11.06
CA ALA A 445 -38.50 -11.93 9.98
C ALA A 445 -37.00 -11.55 9.81
N GLY A 446 -36.70 -10.27 9.90
CA GLY A 446 -35.33 -9.76 10.00
C GLY A 446 -34.97 -9.43 11.46
N GLN A 447 -33.80 -9.79 11.87
CA GLN A 447 -33.23 -9.57 13.21
C GLN A 447 -31.82 -9.02 13.12
N ALA A 448 -31.35 -8.49 14.27
CA ALA A 448 -29.97 -8.14 14.46
C ALA A 448 -29.35 -8.95 15.60
N ARG A 449 -28.02 -9.13 15.59
CA ARG A 449 -27.26 -9.76 16.68
C ARG A 449 -25.99 -8.95 16.91
N GLY A 450 -25.68 -8.72 18.17
CA GLY A 450 -24.37 -8.24 18.62
C GLY A 450 -23.46 -9.42 18.95
N ASN A 451 -22.48 -9.20 19.83
CA ASN A 451 -21.46 -10.18 20.17
C ASN A 451 -20.75 -10.74 18.93
N VAL A 452 -20.52 -9.88 17.93
CA VAL A 452 -19.88 -10.26 16.67
C VAL A 452 -18.39 -9.96 16.75
N VAL A 453 -17.59 -11.02 16.69
CA VAL A 453 -16.13 -10.98 16.75
C VAL A 453 -15.57 -11.05 15.33
N PRO A 454 -14.83 -10.04 14.87
CA PRO A 454 -14.11 -10.14 13.62
C PRO A 454 -12.90 -11.07 13.80
N VAL A 455 -12.75 -12.02 12.89
CA VAL A 455 -11.71 -13.05 12.95
C VAL A 455 -10.97 -13.17 11.63
N ASP A 456 -9.71 -13.57 11.69
CA ASP A 456 -8.93 -13.86 10.49
C ASP A 456 -8.17 -15.19 10.60
N HIS A 457 -7.93 -15.80 9.45
CA HIS A 457 -7.25 -17.09 9.35
C HIS A 457 -5.78 -16.97 9.75
N GLY A 458 -5.37 -17.77 10.71
CA GLY A 458 -4.01 -17.91 11.17
C GLY A 458 -3.95 -18.27 12.65
N ARG A 459 -2.83 -18.89 13.03
CA ARG A 459 -2.52 -19.28 14.41
C ARG A 459 -1.20 -18.65 14.84
N THR A 460 -1.22 -17.97 15.97
CA THR A 460 -0.02 -17.40 16.58
C THR A 460 0.89 -18.51 17.13
N VAL A 461 2.18 -18.40 16.83
CA VAL A 461 3.26 -19.28 17.30
C VAL A 461 4.35 -18.40 17.92
N ILE A 462 4.87 -18.82 19.08
CA ILE A 462 6.01 -18.19 19.74
C ILE A 462 7.16 -19.19 19.72
N ALA A 463 8.33 -18.76 19.27
CA ALA A 463 9.55 -19.57 19.24
C ALA A 463 10.76 -18.72 19.65
N GLY A 464 11.68 -19.29 20.41
CA GLY A 464 12.86 -18.60 20.92
C GLY A 464 14.18 -19.30 20.60
N THR A 465 15.26 -18.53 20.47
CA THR A 465 16.61 -19.11 20.33
C THR A 465 17.13 -19.66 21.64
N ALA A 466 16.68 -19.15 22.79
CA ALA A 466 17.10 -19.60 24.11
C ALA A 466 16.60 -21.01 24.45
N ASP A 467 15.37 -21.37 24.02
CA ASP A 467 14.77 -22.69 24.24
C ASP A 467 15.04 -23.68 23.09
N GLY A 468 15.75 -23.25 22.05
CA GLY A 468 16.05 -24.05 20.86
C GLY A 468 14.86 -24.27 19.90
N SER A 469 13.69 -23.68 20.15
CA SER A 469 12.52 -23.78 19.27
C SER A 469 12.67 -22.91 17.99
N LEU A 470 13.59 -21.95 18.01
CA LEU A 470 13.98 -21.11 16.87
C LEU A 470 15.48 -21.34 16.57
N PRO A 471 15.88 -21.66 15.33
CA PRO A 471 17.28 -21.79 14.97
C PRO A 471 18.01 -20.44 15.09
N PRO A 472 19.31 -20.44 15.39
CA PRO A 472 20.09 -19.21 15.46
C PRO A 472 20.20 -18.53 14.09
N PRO A 473 20.40 -17.20 14.05
CA PRO A 473 20.66 -16.48 12.80
C PRO A 473 21.92 -16.98 12.11
N VAL A 474 21.91 -17.03 10.79
CA VAL A 474 23.04 -17.43 9.95
C VAL A 474 23.54 -16.23 9.17
N THR A 475 24.80 -15.87 9.35
CA THR A 475 25.44 -14.79 8.59
C THR A 475 26.30 -15.37 7.46
N ARG A 476 26.06 -14.89 6.24
CA ARG A 476 26.85 -15.20 5.03
C ARG A 476 27.27 -13.89 4.38
N GLY A 477 28.55 -13.57 4.48
CA GLY A 477 29.06 -12.27 4.04
C GLY A 477 28.41 -11.13 4.81
N ARG A 478 27.73 -10.21 4.11
CA ARG A 478 27.03 -9.07 4.72
C ARG A 478 25.55 -9.35 5.06
N THR A 479 25.05 -10.51 4.70
CA THR A 479 23.62 -10.85 4.87
C THR A 479 23.44 -11.78 6.06
N THR A 480 22.60 -11.37 7.01
CA THR A 480 22.16 -12.21 8.13
C THR A 480 20.71 -12.65 7.90
N THR A 481 20.43 -13.93 8.07
CA THR A 481 19.12 -14.52 7.88
C THR A 481 18.73 -15.43 9.05
N LEU A 482 17.41 -15.52 9.29
CA LEU A 482 16.81 -16.39 10.29
C LEU A 482 15.62 -17.13 9.65
N THR A 483 15.59 -18.45 9.73
CA THR A 483 14.50 -19.25 9.17
C THR A 483 13.46 -19.55 10.23
N LEU A 484 12.20 -19.25 9.96
CA LEU A 484 11.10 -19.62 10.86
C LEU A 484 10.83 -21.12 10.81
N PRO A 485 10.57 -21.76 11.96
CA PRO A 485 10.46 -23.22 12.04
C PRO A 485 9.17 -23.79 11.46
N ARG A 486 8.14 -22.96 11.24
CA ARG A 486 6.80 -23.38 10.79
C ARG A 486 6.31 -22.59 9.58
N ALA A 487 5.46 -23.22 8.78
CA ALA A 487 4.87 -22.71 7.54
C ALA A 487 3.37 -23.13 7.42
N PRO A 488 2.62 -22.45 6.50
CA PRO A 488 2.97 -21.23 5.77
C PRO A 488 2.84 -19.99 6.66
N LEU A 489 3.71 -19.00 6.47
CA LEU A 489 3.61 -17.72 7.17
C LEU A 489 2.35 -16.97 6.75
N THR A 490 1.63 -16.41 7.72
CA THR A 490 0.46 -15.57 7.47
C THR A 490 0.87 -14.20 6.95
N PHE A 491 0.22 -13.78 5.86
CA PHE A 491 0.21 -12.40 5.40
C PHE A 491 -1.19 -11.82 5.60
N GLN A 492 -1.27 -10.68 6.26
CA GLN A 492 -2.55 -10.08 6.65
C GLN A 492 -2.55 -8.59 6.34
N PRO A 493 -3.70 -7.99 5.98
CA PRO A 493 -3.85 -6.54 6.00
C PRO A 493 -3.66 -6.05 7.44
N MET A 494 -2.97 -4.93 7.63
CA MET A 494 -2.85 -4.35 8.96
C MET A 494 -4.20 -3.76 9.38
N PRO A 495 -4.82 -4.26 10.44
CA PRO A 495 -6.06 -3.69 10.95
C PRO A 495 -5.79 -2.28 11.49
N ALA A 496 -6.57 -1.28 11.07
CA ALA A 496 -6.53 0.04 11.71
C ALA A 496 -7.29 -0.02 13.04
N GLU A 497 -6.68 0.53 14.07
CA GLU A 497 -7.40 0.79 15.31
C GLU A 497 -8.57 1.75 15.05
N PRO A 498 -9.73 1.53 15.67
CA PRO A 498 -10.86 2.42 15.54
C PRO A 498 -10.50 3.80 16.11
N ARG A 499 -10.67 4.84 15.29
CA ARG A 499 -10.49 6.22 15.70
C ARG A 499 -11.87 6.88 15.83
N PHE A 500 -12.06 7.67 16.89
CA PHE A 500 -13.31 8.39 17.13
C PHE A 500 -13.09 9.90 16.98
N ASP A 501 -14.10 10.59 16.45
CA ASP A 501 -14.12 12.04 16.39
C ASP A 501 -14.50 12.66 17.74
N GLY A 502 -14.43 14.00 17.87
CA GLY A 502 -14.78 14.72 19.09
C GLY A 502 -16.24 14.58 19.55
N ALA A 503 -17.13 14.00 18.70
CA ALA A 503 -18.51 13.68 19.03
C ALA A 503 -18.71 12.19 19.37
N GLY A 504 -17.63 11.41 19.50
CA GLY A 504 -17.67 10.00 19.82
C GLY A 504 -18.17 9.09 18.69
N ARG A 505 -18.15 9.56 17.42
CA ARG A 505 -18.50 8.77 16.24
C ARG A 505 -17.23 8.18 15.62
N LEU A 506 -17.34 7.00 15.02
CA LEU A 506 -16.23 6.36 14.33
C LEU A 506 -15.75 7.24 13.16
N ALA A 507 -14.53 7.78 13.26
CA ALA A 507 -13.99 8.75 12.31
C ALA A 507 -13.58 8.11 10.96
N ASP A 508 -13.13 6.85 10.98
CA ASP A 508 -12.83 6.07 9.77
C ASP A 508 -13.53 4.71 9.83
N PRO A 509 -14.74 4.60 9.30
CA PRO A 509 -15.49 3.35 9.29
C PRO A 509 -14.97 2.32 8.28
N ARG A 510 -13.95 2.63 7.48
CA ARG A 510 -13.44 1.72 6.47
C ARG A 510 -12.87 0.47 7.11
N HIS A 511 -13.30 -0.64 6.56
CA HIS A 511 -12.91 -1.93 7.04
C HIS A 511 -11.58 -2.38 6.38
N GLN A 512 -10.51 -2.42 7.16
CA GLN A 512 -9.19 -2.82 6.63
C GLN A 512 -9.00 -4.33 6.48
N LEU A 513 -9.94 -5.14 6.95
CA LEU A 513 -9.89 -6.59 6.71
C LEU A 513 -10.00 -6.97 5.22
N ASP A 514 -10.46 -6.05 4.37
CA ASP A 514 -10.73 -6.29 2.94
C ASP A 514 -9.66 -5.70 1.99
N GLY A 515 -8.44 -5.49 2.46
CA GLY A 515 -7.32 -4.98 1.65
C GLY A 515 -6.89 -5.97 0.55
N PRO A 516 -6.28 -5.49 -0.55
CA PRO A 516 -5.75 -6.35 -1.59
C PRO A 516 -4.51 -7.13 -1.11
N PRO A 517 -4.17 -8.28 -1.73
CA PRO A 517 -3.02 -9.10 -1.31
C PRO A 517 -1.68 -8.37 -1.45
N GLU A 518 -1.55 -7.38 -2.33
CA GLU A 518 -0.36 -6.54 -2.48
C GLU A 518 -0.10 -5.65 -1.26
N ALA A 519 -1.15 -5.33 -0.49
CA ALA A 519 -1.05 -4.54 0.75
C ALA A 519 -0.90 -5.41 2.01
N ALA A 520 -0.91 -6.73 1.88
CA ALA A 520 -0.74 -7.63 3.02
C ALA A 520 0.73 -7.66 3.49
N GLU A 521 0.91 -7.66 4.81
CA GLU A 521 2.21 -7.71 5.46
C GLU A 521 2.41 -9.02 6.23
N ALA A 522 3.67 -9.42 6.42
CA ALA A 522 4.00 -10.61 7.17
C ALA A 522 3.61 -10.45 8.66
N ALA A 523 2.76 -11.33 9.16
CA ALA A 523 2.31 -11.34 10.55
C ALA A 523 3.41 -11.88 11.46
N THR A 524 4.51 -11.12 11.59
CA THR A 524 5.70 -11.52 12.34
C THR A 524 6.31 -10.33 13.06
N VAL A 525 6.63 -10.52 14.33
CA VAL A 525 7.35 -9.56 15.18
C VAL A 525 8.46 -10.31 15.91
N LEU A 526 9.65 -9.72 15.99
CA LEU A 526 10.74 -10.27 16.77
C LEU A 526 11.01 -9.38 17.97
N ILE A 527 11.30 -10.01 19.11
CA ILE A 527 11.88 -9.37 20.28
C ILE A 527 13.33 -9.81 20.31
N VAL A 528 14.25 -8.87 20.18
CA VAL A 528 15.69 -9.10 20.17
C VAL A 528 16.28 -8.55 21.47
N ASP A 529 16.82 -9.42 22.28
CA ASP A 529 17.49 -9.11 23.55
C ASP A 529 18.99 -9.30 23.38
N ALA A 530 19.72 -8.18 23.34
CA ALA A 530 21.17 -8.18 23.17
C ALA A 530 21.86 -7.84 24.49
N PRO A 531 23.03 -8.46 24.77
CA PRO A 531 23.76 -8.21 26.00
C PRO A 531 24.05 -6.70 26.21
N GLY A 532 23.57 -6.15 27.33
CA GLY A 532 23.78 -4.75 27.68
C GLY A 532 22.83 -3.72 27.02
N GLU A 533 21.89 -4.20 26.24
CA GLU A 533 20.82 -3.35 25.67
C GLU A 533 19.44 -3.72 26.26
N THR A 534 18.47 -2.81 26.16
CA THR A 534 17.08 -3.13 26.44
C THR A 534 16.49 -3.94 25.27
N PRO A 535 15.63 -4.94 25.53
CA PRO A 535 14.98 -5.70 24.47
C PRO A 535 14.28 -4.78 23.47
N ARG A 536 14.48 -5.04 22.17
CA ARG A 536 13.94 -4.23 21.06
C ARG A 536 12.99 -5.02 20.20
N VAL A 537 11.97 -4.33 19.70
CA VAL A 537 10.94 -4.90 18.82
C VAL A 537 11.32 -4.65 17.37
N TRP A 538 11.51 -5.71 16.62
CA TRP A 538 11.81 -5.68 15.19
C TRP A 538 10.55 -6.01 14.39
N ARG A 539 10.35 -5.30 13.28
CA ARG A 539 9.14 -5.40 12.47
C ARG A 539 9.44 -5.81 11.03
N ALA A 540 8.50 -6.57 10.45
CA ALA A 540 8.55 -6.90 9.05
C ALA A 540 8.26 -5.67 8.19
N VAL A 541 9.04 -5.52 7.10
CA VAL A 541 8.82 -4.49 6.08
C VAL A 541 8.86 -5.15 4.69
N PRO A 542 8.23 -4.57 3.67
CA PRO A 542 8.26 -5.11 2.31
C PRO A 542 9.67 -5.18 1.73
N ASP A 543 10.51 -4.20 2.05
CA ASP A 543 11.92 -4.11 1.69
C ASP A 543 12.69 -3.18 2.64
N LEU A 544 14.02 -3.19 2.56
CA LEU A 544 14.89 -2.38 3.40
C LEU A 544 15.37 -1.09 2.73
N LEU A 545 14.94 -0.76 1.52
CA LEU A 545 15.42 0.40 0.77
C LEU A 545 15.12 1.74 1.45
N GLN A 546 14.01 1.80 2.21
CA GLN A 546 13.62 2.98 2.97
C GLN A 546 14.05 2.92 4.44
N SER A 547 14.71 1.84 4.86
CA SER A 547 15.16 1.68 6.24
C SER A 547 16.49 2.38 6.47
N GLY A 548 16.56 3.21 7.51
CA GLY A 548 17.82 3.81 7.99
C GLY A 548 18.71 2.77 8.68
N ALA A 549 19.97 3.13 8.90
CA ALA A 549 20.98 2.24 9.49
C ALA A 549 20.65 1.69 10.89
N PHE A 550 19.76 2.38 11.63
CA PHE A 550 19.37 2.03 13.00
C PHE A 550 17.95 1.46 13.11
N ASP A 551 17.24 1.32 12.01
CA ASP A 551 15.87 0.83 12.03
C ASP A 551 15.82 -0.67 12.28
N GLU A 552 15.03 -1.10 13.26
CA GLU A 552 14.81 -2.51 13.63
C GLU A 552 13.82 -3.16 12.65
N HIS A 553 14.27 -3.32 11.41
CA HIS A 553 13.47 -3.87 10.31
C HIS A 553 14.07 -5.17 9.75
N PHE A 554 13.20 -6.03 9.23
CA PHE A 554 13.57 -7.21 8.46
C PHE A 554 12.58 -7.48 7.32
N VAL A 555 13.00 -8.24 6.32
CA VAL A 555 12.15 -8.69 5.21
C VAL A 555 11.88 -10.18 5.36
N ALA A 556 10.62 -10.59 5.22
CA ALA A 556 10.23 -11.99 5.14
C ALA A 556 10.23 -12.46 3.68
N GLU A 557 11.12 -13.40 3.34
CA GLU A 557 11.25 -14.01 2.02
C GLU A 557 10.77 -15.48 2.09
N LEU A 558 9.76 -15.86 1.30
CA LEU A 558 9.23 -17.22 1.31
C LEU A 558 10.03 -18.15 0.42
N ASP A 559 10.31 -19.37 0.91
CA ASP A 559 10.80 -20.48 0.10
C ASP A 559 9.66 -21.18 -0.68
N ARG A 560 9.95 -22.29 -1.36
CA ARG A 560 8.96 -23.05 -2.13
C ARG A 560 7.91 -23.73 -1.26
N GLU A 561 8.26 -24.08 -0.05
CA GLU A 561 7.43 -24.74 0.95
C GLU A 561 6.60 -23.73 1.78
N GLY A 562 6.70 -22.43 1.48
CA GLY A 562 6.01 -21.36 2.21
C GLY A 562 6.62 -21.03 3.57
N ARG A 563 7.85 -21.54 3.88
CA ARG A 563 8.58 -21.14 5.08
C ARG A 563 9.22 -19.79 4.86
N ALA A 564 9.22 -18.96 5.88
CA ALA A 564 9.82 -17.65 5.80
C ALA A 564 11.27 -17.68 6.25
N GLN A 565 12.15 -17.13 5.42
CA GLN A 565 13.49 -16.72 5.76
C GLN A 565 13.47 -15.21 6.01
N LEU A 566 13.77 -14.80 7.24
CA LEU A 566 13.84 -13.39 7.63
C LEU A 566 15.22 -12.87 7.31
N ARG A 567 15.31 -11.84 6.49
CA ARG A 567 16.56 -11.19 6.10
C ARG A 567 16.68 -9.84 6.80
N PHE A 568 17.77 -9.64 7.52
CA PHE A 568 18.07 -8.44 8.30
C PHE A 568 18.88 -7.42 7.50
N GLY A 569 18.96 -6.20 8.04
CA GLY A 569 19.80 -5.13 7.53
C GLY A 569 21.29 -5.40 7.69
N ASP A 570 22.09 -4.50 7.11
CA ASP A 570 23.57 -4.57 7.09
C ASP A 570 24.22 -3.31 7.69
N ASP A 571 23.47 -2.53 8.50
CA ASP A 571 23.83 -1.24 9.08
C ASP A 571 23.95 -0.09 8.06
N ALA A 572 23.60 -0.35 6.79
CA ALA A 572 23.37 0.68 5.78
C ALA A 572 21.88 0.80 5.47
N PHE A 573 21.24 -0.34 5.25
CA PHE A 573 19.79 -0.46 5.01
C PHE A 573 19.16 -1.37 6.07
N GLY A 574 18.70 -0.79 7.16
CA GLY A 574 18.24 -1.50 8.35
C GLY A 574 19.39 -1.94 9.26
N ARG A 575 19.09 -2.01 10.55
CA ARG A 575 20.05 -2.45 11.58
C ARG A 575 20.41 -3.93 11.40
N ARG A 576 21.66 -4.29 11.64
CA ARG A 576 22.10 -5.68 11.74
C ARG A 576 21.68 -6.26 13.09
N ILE A 577 21.34 -7.54 13.12
CA ILE A 577 21.12 -8.26 14.38
C ILE A 577 22.43 -8.25 15.20
N PRO A 578 22.38 -7.81 16.48
CA PRO A 578 23.53 -7.85 17.35
C PRO A 578 24.05 -9.28 17.56
N GLU A 579 25.38 -9.41 17.68
CA GLU A 579 25.99 -10.70 18.00
C GLU A 579 25.55 -11.20 19.38
N ASN A 580 25.35 -12.50 19.51
CA ASN A 580 24.88 -13.16 20.73
C ASN A 580 23.55 -12.68 21.28
N ALA A 581 22.70 -12.06 20.44
CA ALA A 581 21.37 -11.68 20.84
C ALA A 581 20.46 -12.90 20.99
N THR A 582 19.62 -12.89 22.03
CA THR A 582 18.52 -13.84 22.19
C THR A 582 17.32 -13.30 21.41
N ILE A 583 16.75 -14.15 20.55
CA ILE A 583 15.62 -13.75 19.68
C ILE A 583 14.38 -14.56 20.08
N THR A 584 13.28 -13.87 20.31
CA THR A 584 11.95 -14.47 20.43
C THR A 584 11.11 -14.00 19.25
N ALA A 585 10.64 -14.93 18.42
CA ALA A 585 9.77 -14.67 17.30
C ALA A 585 8.31 -14.94 17.68
N ARG A 586 7.45 -13.95 17.51
CA ARG A 586 5.99 -14.12 17.53
C ARG A 586 5.50 -13.98 16.10
N PHE A 587 5.01 -15.05 15.52
CA PHE A 587 4.55 -15.07 14.12
C PHE A 587 3.28 -15.91 14.00
N ARG A 588 2.57 -15.72 12.89
CA ARG A 588 1.33 -16.46 12.63
C ARG A 588 1.52 -17.43 11.46
N ILE A 589 0.89 -18.59 11.55
CA ILE A 589 0.87 -19.61 10.49
C ILE A 589 -0.56 -19.85 10.01
N GLY A 590 -0.74 -19.96 8.71
CA GLY A 590 -2.03 -20.08 8.03
C GLY A 590 -2.23 -18.93 7.03
N ASN A 591 -2.29 -19.25 5.73
CA ASN A 591 -2.35 -18.26 4.67
C ASN A 591 -3.15 -18.80 3.48
N GLY A 592 -3.47 -17.95 2.52
CA GLY A 592 -4.06 -18.34 1.28
C GLY A 592 -5.52 -18.76 1.35
N ARG A 593 -5.96 -19.45 0.31
CA ARG A 593 -7.36 -19.92 0.13
C ARG A 593 -7.81 -20.96 1.13
N ALA A 594 -6.90 -21.61 1.84
CA ALA A 594 -7.23 -22.59 2.88
C ALA A 594 -8.12 -22.00 3.98
N GLY A 595 -8.03 -20.69 4.21
CA GLY A 595 -8.90 -19.98 5.15
C GLY A 595 -10.28 -19.61 4.61
N ASN A 596 -10.59 -19.77 3.33
CA ASN A 596 -11.91 -19.45 2.77
C ASN A 596 -12.93 -20.56 3.10
N VAL A 597 -13.22 -20.73 4.39
CA VAL A 597 -14.17 -21.74 4.87
C VAL A 597 -15.61 -21.25 4.70
N GLY A 598 -16.53 -22.20 4.48
CA GLY A 598 -17.96 -21.92 4.33
C GLY A 598 -18.60 -21.38 5.61
N ALA A 599 -19.79 -20.80 5.50
CA ALA A 599 -20.59 -20.39 6.65
C ALA A 599 -20.88 -21.59 7.57
N GLY A 600 -20.83 -21.39 8.88
CA GLY A 600 -21.04 -22.44 9.87
C GLY A 600 -19.85 -23.39 10.08
N ALA A 601 -18.69 -23.11 9.48
CA ALA A 601 -17.50 -23.95 9.66
C ALA A 601 -16.83 -23.73 11.03
N LEU A 602 -16.79 -22.51 11.55
CA LEU A 602 -16.24 -22.17 12.86
C LEU A 602 -17.31 -22.42 13.92
N VAL A 603 -17.04 -23.36 14.84
CA VAL A 603 -18.02 -23.82 15.84
C VAL A 603 -17.44 -23.93 17.25
N HIS A 604 -16.13 -23.71 17.40
CA HIS A 604 -15.48 -23.76 18.71
C HIS A 604 -14.73 -22.45 18.98
N ALA A 605 -14.78 -21.96 20.22
CA ALA A 605 -13.91 -20.92 20.76
C ALA A 605 -13.00 -21.54 21.82
N VAL A 606 -11.75 -21.15 21.88
CA VAL A 606 -10.79 -21.60 22.90
C VAL A 606 -10.67 -20.51 23.96
N ARG A 607 -10.86 -20.86 25.23
CA ARG A 607 -10.66 -19.90 26.33
C ARG A 607 -9.17 -19.62 26.50
N PRO A 608 -8.74 -18.36 26.31
CA PRO A 608 -7.33 -18.02 26.48
C PRO A 608 -6.93 -18.03 27.97
N PRO A 609 -5.62 -18.22 28.28
CA PRO A 609 -5.12 -18.18 29.65
C PRO A 609 -5.34 -16.81 30.30
N ALA A 610 -5.33 -16.78 31.64
CA ALA A 610 -5.55 -15.55 32.41
C ALA A 610 -4.56 -14.42 32.03
N SER A 611 -3.31 -14.80 31.73
CA SER A 611 -2.24 -13.87 31.30
C SER A 611 -2.55 -13.13 29.99
N GLU A 612 -3.30 -13.75 29.08
CA GLU A 612 -3.70 -13.15 27.79
C GLU A 612 -4.98 -12.31 27.89
N ARG A 613 -5.67 -12.36 29.05
CA ARG A 613 -6.90 -11.59 29.30
C ARG A 613 -6.67 -10.25 29.99
N VAL A 614 -5.42 -9.94 30.34
CA VAL A 614 -5.03 -8.65 30.90
C VAL A 614 -5.10 -7.57 29.81
N ASP A 615 -5.52 -6.36 30.18
CA ASP A 615 -5.54 -5.25 29.24
C ASP A 615 -4.11 -4.76 28.96
N PRO A 616 -3.65 -4.75 27.71
CA PRO A 616 -2.33 -4.23 27.36
C PRO A 616 -2.16 -2.75 27.73
N ALA A 617 -3.26 -1.98 27.78
CA ALA A 617 -3.23 -0.58 28.17
C ALA A 617 -3.12 -0.37 29.70
N ASP A 618 -3.53 -1.38 30.50
CA ASP A 618 -3.39 -1.40 31.95
C ASP A 618 -2.91 -2.80 32.42
N PRO A 619 -1.61 -3.09 32.35
CA PRO A 619 -1.08 -4.38 32.76
C PRO A 619 -1.26 -4.72 34.26
N ALA A 620 -1.60 -3.73 35.09
CA ALA A 620 -1.85 -3.93 36.52
C ALA A 620 -3.31 -4.28 36.82
N ALA A 621 -4.22 -4.13 35.85
CA ALA A 621 -5.62 -4.50 36.02
C ALA A 621 -5.78 -6.04 36.14
N PRO A 622 -6.78 -6.52 36.91
CA PRO A 622 -7.10 -7.94 36.93
C PRO A 622 -7.51 -8.43 35.54
N PRO A 623 -7.26 -9.72 35.20
CA PRO A 623 -7.69 -10.30 33.94
C PRO A 623 -9.20 -10.09 33.72
N ALA A 624 -9.58 -9.58 32.56
CA ALA A 624 -10.98 -9.39 32.23
C ALA A 624 -11.74 -10.74 32.24
N PRO A 625 -12.98 -10.78 32.71
CA PRO A 625 -13.79 -11.99 32.65
C PRO A 625 -13.99 -12.39 31.19
N PHE A 626 -13.76 -13.67 30.88
CA PHE A 626 -14.09 -14.23 29.58
C PHE A 626 -15.56 -14.59 29.54
N PRO A 627 -16.33 -14.33 28.48
CA PRO A 627 -17.73 -14.64 28.42
C PRO A 627 -17.96 -16.14 28.52
N ASP A 628 -19.09 -16.56 29.15
CA ASP A 628 -19.54 -17.94 29.08
C ASP A 628 -20.30 -18.14 27.78
N ILE A 629 -19.75 -18.98 26.88
CA ILE A 629 -20.19 -19.11 25.49
C ILE A 629 -21.08 -20.35 25.37
N ALA A 630 -22.37 -20.14 25.09
CA ALA A 630 -23.35 -21.20 24.87
C ALA A 630 -23.33 -21.69 23.40
N ALA A 631 -23.07 -20.80 22.46
CA ALA A 631 -23.00 -21.16 21.05
C ALA A 631 -22.01 -20.26 20.28
N VAL A 632 -21.37 -20.88 19.30
CA VAL A 632 -20.50 -20.20 18.34
C VAL A 632 -21.14 -20.37 16.96
N TRP A 633 -21.38 -19.25 16.27
CA TRP A 633 -22.00 -19.25 14.97
C TRP A 633 -21.21 -18.36 14.00
N GLN A 634 -20.78 -18.92 12.87
CA GLN A 634 -20.21 -18.20 11.76
C GLN A 634 -21.31 -17.93 10.71
N PRO A 635 -21.90 -16.72 10.68
CA PRO A 635 -23.07 -16.45 9.83
C PRO A 635 -22.72 -16.30 8.35
N LEU A 636 -21.50 -15.86 8.06
CA LEU A 636 -21.00 -15.57 6.71
C LEU A 636 -19.81 -16.48 6.38
N PRO A 637 -19.62 -16.85 5.10
CA PRO A 637 -18.40 -17.54 4.71
C PRO A 637 -17.18 -16.64 4.95
N ALA A 638 -16.07 -17.23 5.39
CA ALA A 638 -14.79 -16.53 5.42
C ALA A 638 -14.31 -16.29 3.99
N ARG A 639 -13.72 -15.13 3.75
CA ARG A 639 -13.35 -14.67 2.41
C ARG A 639 -12.05 -13.85 2.42
N GLY A 640 -11.58 -13.51 1.21
CA GLY A 640 -10.41 -12.67 1.05
C GLY A 640 -9.09 -13.43 1.06
N GLY A 641 -9.08 -14.72 1.45
CA GLY A 641 -7.89 -15.56 1.36
C GLY A 641 -7.47 -15.76 -0.10
N SER A 642 -6.24 -15.43 -0.42
CA SER A 642 -5.64 -15.66 -1.73
C SER A 642 -4.25 -16.25 -1.59
N ASP A 643 -3.93 -17.20 -2.48
CA ASP A 643 -2.62 -17.83 -2.47
C ASP A 643 -1.52 -16.87 -2.94
N ALA A 644 -0.29 -17.18 -2.60
CA ALA A 644 0.86 -16.44 -3.09
C ALA A 644 0.89 -16.39 -4.62
N GLU A 645 1.25 -15.24 -5.17
CA GLU A 645 1.36 -15.06 -6.61
C GLU A 645 2.34 -16.08 -7.21
N THR A 646 1.93 -16.73 -8.30
CA THR A 646 2.78 -17.70 -8.99
C THR A 646 3.87 -17.01 -9.83
N LEU A 647 4.97 -17.71 -10.08
CA LEU A 647 6.03 -17.22 -10.97
C LEU A 647 5.49 -16.91 -12.39
N ALA A 648 4.57 -17.72 -12.88
CA ALA A 648 3.95 -17.51 -14.20
C ALA A 648 3.11 -16.22 -14.25
N ALA A 649 2.31 -15.97 -13.21
CA ALA A 649 1.51 -14.74 -13.10
C ALA A 649 2.40 -13.49 -12.99
N MET A 650 3.44 -13.55 -12.17
CA MET A 650 4.40 -12.47 -12.00
C MET A 650 5.15 -12.16 -13.31
N ARG A 651 5.63 -13.18 -14.04
CA ARG A 651 6.28 -13.00 -15.35
C ARG A 651 5.40 -12.30 -16.37
N LEU A 652 4.08 -12.55 -16.30
CA LEU A 652 3.12 -11.89 -17.20
C LEU A 652 2.88 -10.44 -16.79
N ARG A 653 2.81 -10.15 -15.47
CA ARG A 653 2.41 -8.85 -14.93
C ARG A 653 3.57 -7.87 -14.73
N ALA A 654 4.72 -8.34 -14.23
CA ALA A 654 5.83 -7.48 -13.86
C ALA A 654 6.37 -6.63 -15.03
N PRO A 655 6.54 -7.14 -16.27
CA PRO A 655 6.99 -6.32 -17.40
C PRO A 655 6.03 -5.19 -17.75
N ALA A 656 4.72 -5.39 -17.54
CA ALA A 656 3.69 -4.38 -17.80
C ALA A 656 3.54 -3.35 -16.68
N ALA A 657 4.02 -3.64 -15.47
CA ALA A 657 3.84 -2.78 -14.29
C ALA A 657 4.47 -1.39 -14.47
N MET A 658 5.66 -1.34 -15.05
CA MET A 658 6.34 -0.07 -15.31
C MET A 658 5.58 0.81 -16.32
N HIS A 659 4.87 0.19 -17.26
CA HIS A 659 4.04 0.90 -18.22
C HIS A 659 2.66 1.28 -17.65
N ALA A 660 2.21 0.59 -16.60
CA ALA A 660 0.95 0.88 -15.92
C ALA A 660 1.07 2.09 -14.97
N GLN A 661 2.28 2.42 -14.49
CA GLN A 661 2.53 3.59 -13.66
C GLN A 661 2.92 4.78 -14.54
N GLN A 662 2.09 5.78 -14.52
CA GLN A 662 2.33 7.02 -15.20
C GLN A 662 2.93 8.04 -14.23
N PHE A 663 4.11 8.56 -14.53
CA PHE A 663 4.82 9.53 -13.68
C PHE A 663 4.69 10.98 -14.16
N ARG A 664 4.11 11.19 -15.34
CA ARG A 664 3.88 12.51 -15.95
C ARG A 664 2.71 12.45 -16.93
N ALA A 665 1.97 13.50 -17.02
CA ALA A 665 0.88 13.64 -17.98
C ALA A 665 1.39 14.36 -19.23
N VAL A 666 1.25 13.73 -20.40
CA VAL A 666 1.71 14.23 -21.71
C VAL A 666 0.54 14.44 -22.65
N THR A 667 -0.31 13.44 -22.78
CA THR A 667 -1.51 13.46 -23.62
C THR A 667 -2.73 14.00 -22.87
N GLU A 668 -3.78 14.39 -23.59
CA GLU A 668 -5.04 14.78 -22.97
C GLU A 668 -5.62 13.67 -22.08
N ALA A 669 -5.55 12.42 -22.56
CA ALA A 669 -6.00 11.25 -21.80
C ALA A 669 -5.22 11.05 -20.49
N ASP A 670 -3.91 11.33 -20.49
CA ASP A 670 -3.09 11.25 -19.27
C ASP A 670 -3.56 12.27 -18.24
N TRP A 671 -3.81 13.50 -18.67
CA TRP A 671 -4.31 14.57 -17.80
C TRP A 671 -5.69 14.25 -17.23
N GLU A 672 -6.58 13.68 -18.06
CA GLU A 672 -7.90 13.24 -17.63
C GLU A 672 -7.80 12.13 -16.57
N ALA A 673 -6.99 11.11 -16.84
CA ALA A 673 -6.78 10.00 -15.90
C ALA A 673 -6.18 10.47 -14.57
N THR A 674 -5.14 11.32 -14.64
CA THR A 674 -4.51 11.92 -13.46
C THR A 674 -5.50 12.76 -12.66
N ALA A 675 -6.26 13.63 -13.31
CA ALA A 675 -7.24 14.48 -12.65
C ALA A 675 -8.36 13.67 -11.98
N ARG A 676 -8.86 12.59 -12.62
CA ARG A 676 -9.86 11.68 -12.04
C ARG A 676 -9.35 10.92 -10.82
N SER A 677 -8.04 10.71 -10.71
CA SER A 677 -7.45 10.04 -9.54
C SER A 677 -7.35 10.94 -8.30
N LEU A 678 -7.55 12.25 -8.45
CA LEU A 678 -7.44 13.19 -7.33
C LEU A 678 -8.68 13.16 -6.42
N PRO A 679 -8.49 13.27 -5.10
CA PRO A 679 -9.60 13.32 -4.16
C PRO A 679 -10.53 14.51 -4.43
N GLY A 680 -11.84 14.23 -4.47
CA GLY A 680 -12.87 15.26 -4.68
C GLY A 680 -13.20 15.55 -6.15
N VAL A 681 -12.54 14.88 -7.10
CA VAL A 681 -12.87 14.97 -8.54
C VAL A 681 -13.76 13.81 -8.95
N ALA A 682 -14.91 14.09 -9.54
CA ALA A 682 -15.84 13.09 -10.07
C ALA A 682 -15.49 12.69 -11.52
N ASP A 683 -15.18 13.68 -12.34
CA ASP A 683 -14.72 13.51 -13.73
C ASP A 683 -13.86 14.69 -14.17
N ALA A 684 -13.06 14.48 -15.20
CA ALA A 684 -12.19 15.50 -15.78
C ALA A 684 -12.10 15.34 -17.30
N ARG A 685 -11.97 16.48 -17.98
CA ARG A 685 -11.69 16.54 -19.42
C ARG A 685 -10.53 17.49 -19.69
N ALA A 686 -9.57 17.07 -20.49
CA ALA A 686 -8.41 17.86 -20.82
C ALA A 686 -8.39 18.21 -22.32
N VAL A 687 -7.92 19.41 -22.63
CA VAL A 687 -7.69 19.85 -24.01
C VAL A 687 -6.40 20.66 -24.06
N VAL A 688 -5.50 20.32 -24.99
CA VAL A 688 -4.26 21.06 -25.22
C VAL A 688 -4.48 22.09 -26.33
N ARG A 689 -4.27 23.37 -26.04
CA ARG A 689 -4.46 24.48 -26.99
C ARG A 689 -3.23 25.37 -27.08
N TRP A 690 -2.97 25.85 -28.30
CA TRP A 690 -1.99 26.89 -28.53
C TRP A 690 -2.56 28.25 -28.07
N THR A 691 -1.85 28.94 -27.18
CA THR A 691 -2.30 30.23 -26.59
C THR A 691 -1.61 31.46 -27.20
N GLY A 692 -0.89 31.30 -28.33
CA GLY A 692 -0.16 32.38 -29.01
C GLY A 692 1.35 32.35 -28.75
N SER A 693 1.78 31.80 -27.59
CA SER A 693 3.23 31.70 -27.23
C SER A 693 3.66 30.24 -27.07
N TRP A 694 2.80 29.39 -26.45
CA TRP A 694 3.06 27.97 -26.23
C TRP A 694 1.75 27.18 -26.05
N HIS A 695 1.89 25.88 -25.89
CA HIS A 695 0.74 25.02 -25.60
C HIS A 695 0.41 25.03 -24.11
N THR A 696 -0.84 25.33 -23.79
CA THR A 696 -1.42 25.25 -22.45
C THR A 696 -2.42 24.10 -22.39
N THR A 697 -2.36 23.30 -21.32
CA THR A 697 -3.34 22.27 -21.05
C THR A 697 -4.48 22.88 -20.22
N PHE A 698 -5.66 22.89 -20.79
CA PHE A 698 -6.90 23.29 -20.11
C PHE A 698 -7.59 22.04 -19.57
N ILE A 699 -7.83 21.98 -18.26
CA ILE A 699 -8.52 20.86 -17.61
C ILE A 699 -9.84 21.36 -17.02
N ALA A 700 -10.94 20.87 -17.58
CA ALA A 700 -12.26 21.04 -17.01
C ALA A 700 -12.48 19.97 -15.93
N LEU A 701 -12.79 20.38 -14.72
CA LEU A 701 -13.04 19.52 -13.57
C LEU A 701 -14.52 19.50 -13.21
N HIS A 702 -15.01 18.31 -12.89
CA HIS A 702 -16.28 18.09 -12.26
C HIS A 702 -16.07 17.66 -10.81
N PRO A 703 -16.33 18.52 -9.79
CA PRO A 703 -16.19 18.16 -8.39
C PRO A 703 -17.24 17.13 -7.95
N LEU A 704 -16.86 16.28 -6.98
CA LEU A 704 -17.80 15.39 -6.28
C LEU A 704 -18.75 16.16 -5.35
N ASP A 705 -18.25 17.24 -4.73
CA ASP A 705 -19.06 18.13 -3.91
C ASP A 705 -19.51 19.32 -4.77
N GLN A 706 -20.83 19.53 -4.86
CA GLN A 706 -21.40 20.66 -5.60
C GLN A 706 -21.02 22.02 -4.99
N ALA A 707 -20.67 22.09 -3.72
CA ALA A 707 -20.17 23.30 -3.09
C ALA A 707 -18.83 23.78 -3.69
N ASP A 708 -18.05 22.86 -4.28
CA ASP A 708 -16.81 23.17 -4.98
C ASP A 708 -17.02 23.73 -6.41
N ALA A 709 -18.26 23.72 -6.92
CA ALA A 709 -18.66 24.31 -8.20
C ALA A 709 -19.56 25.52 -7.94
N VAL A 710 -18.96 26.69 -7.75
CA VAL A 710 -19.64 27.94 -7.40
C VAL A 710 -20.33 28.53 -8.63
N PRO A 711 -21.65 28.75 -8.62
CA PRO A 711 -22.36 29.40 -9.73
C PRO A 711 -21.87 30.83 -9.93
N LEU A 712 -21.76 31.24 -11.20
CA LEU A 712 -21.36 32.58 -11.56
C LEU A 712 -22.63 33.44 -11.90
N PRO A 713 -22.62 34.73 -11.53
CA PRO A 713 -23.64 35.68 -12.01
C PRO A 713 -23.69 35.72 -13.56
N GLY A 714 -24.80 35.39 -14.16
CA GLY A 714 -24.94 35.32 -15.63
C GLY A 714 -24.79 33.91 -16.22
N GLY A 715 -24.69 32.90 -15.41
CA GLY A 715 -24.63 31.49 -15.81
C GLY A 715 -23.24 30.90 -15.82
N GLY A 716 -23.16 29.57 -15.80
CA GLY A 716 -21.93 28.82 -15.66
C GLY A 716 -21.49 28.65 -14.21
N ALA A 717 -20.30 28.08 -14.01
CA ALA A 717 -19.70 27.87 -12.69
C ALA A 717 -18.19 28.10 -12.71
N ALA A 718 -17.65 28.54 -11.56
CA ALA A 718 -16.22 28.54 -11.26
C ALA A 718 -15.92 27.49 -10.20
N LEU A 719 -14.69 27.01 -10.15
CA LEU A 719 -14.25 26.16 -9.03
C LEU A 719 -14.06 27.02 -7.76
N ALA A 720 -14.43 26.49 -6.62
CA ALA A 720 -14.12 27.12 -5.34
C ALA A 720 -12.58 27.35 -5.26
N PRO A 721 -12.12 28.55 -4.82
CA PRO A 721 -10.69 28.89 -4.87
C PRO A 721 -9.77 27.88 -4.17
N ALA A 722 -10.18 27.36 -3.03
CA ALA A 722 -9.40 26.36 -2.29
C ALA A 722 -9.30 25.01 -3.04
N PHE A 723 -10.39 24.57 -3.66
CA PHE A 723 -10.41 23.36 -4.48
C PHE A 723 -9.54 23.52 -5.73
N ALA A 724 -9.71 24.63 -6.44
CA ALA A 724 -8.94 24.95 -7.63
C ALA A 724 -7.42 25.00 -7.35
N ALA A 725 -7.02 25.70 -6.27
CA ALA A 725 -5.62 25.83 -5.89
C ALA A 725 -5.01 24.46 -5.52
N ARG A 726 -5.69 23.65 -4.70
CA ARG A 726 -5.23 22.31 -4.29
C ARG A 726 -5.10 21.40 -5.51
N THR A 727 -6.11 21.34 -6.35
CA THR A 727 -6.11 20.47 -7.54
C THR A 727 -5.07 20.89 -8.56
N ALA A 728 -4.91 22.21 -8.78
CA ALA A 728 -3.86 22.73 -9.65
C ALA A 728 -2.45 22.41 -9.13
N ALA A 729 -2.23 22.52 -7.81
CA ALA A 729 -0.94 22.19 -7.19
C ALA A 729 -0.59 20.70 -7.38
N GLU A 730 -1.55 19.79 -7.16
CA GLU A 730 -1.36 18.36 -7.37
C GLU A 730 -1.13 18.02 -8.84
N LEU A 731 -1.93 18.55 -9.76
CA LEU A 731 -1.74 18.34 -11.20
C LEU A 731 -0.40 18.89 -11.70
N ASN A 732 0.08 20.00 -11.11
CA ASN A 732 1.36 20.60 -11.50
C ASN A 732 2.55 19.67 -11.24
N ARG A 733 2.45 18.70 -10.33
CA ARG A 733 3.49 17.69 -10.08
C ARG A 733 3.69 16.72 -11.26
N TRP A 734 2.67 16.57 -12.11
CA TRP A 734 2.67 15.70 -13.30
C TRP A 734 3.03 16.43 -14.58
N ARG A 735 3.21 17.75 -14.47
CA ARG A 735 3.49 18.63 -15.60
C ARG A 735 4.92 18.47 -16.12
N ILE A 736 5.06 18.36 -17.42
CA ILE A 736 6.38 18.48 -18.09
C ILE A 736 6.80 19.93 -18.19
N ALA A 737 8.11 20.17 -18.11
CA ALA A 737 8.68 21.51 -18.29
C ALA A 737 8.26 22.11 -19.64
N GLY A 738 8.01 23.41 -19.66
CA GLY A 738 7.65 24.15 -20.89
C GLY A 738 6.16 24.02 -21.29
N ARG A 739 5.29 23.47 -20.44
CA ARG A 739 3.83 23.48 -20.66
C ARG A 739 3.12 24.14 -19.52
N ASP A 740 2.13 24.97 -19.82
CA ASP A 740 1.27 25.57 -18.81
C ASP A 740 0.04 24.74 -18.55
N LEU A 741 -0.54 24.93 -17.36
CA LEU A 741 -1.73 24.26 -16.89
C LEU A 741 -2.76 25.28 -16.42
N ALA A 742 -3.99 25.16 -16.89
CA ALA A 742 -5.13 25.95 -16.44
C ALA A 742 -6.28 25.01 -16.03
N VAL A 743 -6.84 25.22 -14.84
CA VAL A 743 -7.92 24.41 -14.29
C VAL A 743 -9.21 25.23 -14.26
N HIS A 744 -10.29 24.66 -14.79
CA HIS A 744 -11.59 25.32 -14.89
C HIS A 744 -12.72 24.41 -14.43
N ALA A 745 -13.90 24.97 -14.09
CA ALA A 745 -15.08 24.18 -13.86
C ALA A 745 -15.64 23.61 -15.18
N ALA A 746 -16.39 22.52 -15.07
CA ALA A 746 -17.20 21.98 -16.17
C ALA A 746 -18.20 23.02 -16.69
N GLN A 747 -18.60 22.91 -17.95
CA GLN A 747 -19.71 23.68 -18.51
C GLN A 747 -21.03 22.98 -18.13
N TYR A 748 -21.69 23.48 -17.10
CA TYR A 748 -22.95 22.90 -16.65
C TYR A 748 -24.09 23.38 -17.51
N VAL A 749 -24.88 22.42 -17.99
CA VAL A 749 -26.10 22.66 -18.79
C VAL A 749 -27.31 22.43 -17.89
N PRO A 750 -27.99 23.49 -17.44
CA PRO A 750 -29.18 23.34 -16.64
C PRO A 750 -30.34 22.75 -17.46
N LEU A 751 -31.09 21.86 -16.83
CA LEU A 751 -32.20 21.14 -17.49
C LEU A 751 -33.56 21.61 -16.97
N LYS A 752 -34.55 21.53 -17.84
CA LYS A 752 -35.97 21.57 -17.46
C LYS A 752 -36.54 20.16 -17.58
N LEU A 753 -36.99 19.64 -16.45
CA LEU A 753 -37.63 18.34 -16.34
C LEU A 753 -38.99 18.50 -15.67
N ASP A 754 -40.05 18.10 -16.38
CA ASP A 754 -41.44 18.11 -15.89
C ASP A 754 -41.98 16.67 -15.94
N LEU A 755 -42.33 16.15 -14.77
CA LEU A 755 -42.77 14.76 -14.56
C LEU A 755 -44.19 14.76 -13.98
N GLY A 756 -45.12 14.07 -14.67
CA GLY A 756 -46.40 13.67 -14.13
C GLY A 756 -46.32 12.28 -13.52
N VAL A 757 -46.66 12.12 -12.26
CA VAL A 757 -46.53 10.87 -11.50
C VAL A 757 -47.89 10.45 -10.98
N CYS A 758 -48.27 9.18 -11.24
CA CYS A 758 -49.45 8.57 -10.60
C CYS A 758 -48.99 7.74 -9.40
N LEU A 759 -49.69 7.86 -8.28
CA LEU A 759 -49.39 7.13 -7.06
C LEU A 759 -50.23 5.85 -6.96
N LYS A 760 -49.68 4.86 -6.26
CA LYS A 760 -50.45 3.63 -5.89
C LYS A 760 -51.42 3.94 -4.75
N PRO A 761 -52.54 3.21 -4.65
CA PRO A 761 -53.49 3.32 -3.53
C PRO A 761 -52.78 3.22 -2.17
N GLY A 762 -53.14 4.09 -1.25
CA GLY A 762 -52.57 4.10 0.10
C GLY A 762 -51.20 4.79 0.25
N HIS A 763 -50.69 5.43 -0.80
CA HIS A 763 -49.47 6.23 -0.77
C HIS A 763 -49.80 7.71 -0.88
N PHE A 764 -49.12 8.53 -0.05
CA PHE A 764 -49.40 9.96 0.04
C PHE A 764 -48.32 10.79 -0.62
N ARG A 765 -48.73 11.87 -1.28
CA ARG A 765 -47.89 12.83 -1.99
C ARG A 765 -46.64 13.23 -1.17
N ASN A 766 -46.87 13.63 0.09
CA ASN A 766 -45.80 14.15 0.93
C ASN A 766 -44.74 13.12 1.32
N ALA A 767 -45.04 11.80 1.25
CA ALA A 767 -44.09 10.73 1.47
C ALA A 767 -43.31 10.37 0.18
N VAL A 768 -43.98 10.34 -0.96
CA VAL A 768 -43.42 9.86 -2.22
C VAL A 768 -42.57 10.91 -2.96
N LEU A 769 -42.96 12.18 -2.93
CA LEU A 769 -42.24 13.25 -3.65
C LEU A 769 -40.78 13.45 -3.17
N PRO A 770 -40.51 13.45 -1.86
CA PRO A 770 -39.13 13.53 -1.38
C PRO A 770 -38.26 12.35 -1.87
N GLU A 771 -38.84 11.15 -1.93
CA GLU A 771 -38.12 9.94 -2.39
C GLU A 771 -37.84 10.02 -3.90
N ILE A 772 -38.79 10.52 -4.72
CA ILE A 772 -38.56 10.76 -6.15
C ILE A 772 -37.44 11.79 -6.32
N ARG A 773 -37.47 12.88 -5.54
CA ARG A 773 -36.44 13.91 -5.59
C ARG A 773 -35.08 13.30 -5.22
N ALA A 774 -35.01 12.49 -4.16
CA ALA A 774 -33.78 11.78 -3.76
C ALA A 774 -33.27 10.82 -4.84
N ALA A 775 -34.18 10.09 -5.51
CA ALA A 775 -33.82 9.19 -6.61
C ALA A 775 -33.28 9.92 -7.85
N LEU A 776 -33.64 11.17 -8.06
CA LEU A 776 -33.16 11.99 -9.18
C LEU A 776 -31.87 12.75 -8.79
N VAL A 777 -31.92 13.58 -7.73
CA VAL A 777 -30.85 14.54 -7.40
C VAL A 777 -30.07 14.20 -6.11
N GLY A 778 -30.49 13.16 -5.40
CA GLY A 778 -29.77 12.67 -4.20
C GLY A 778 -28.53 11.87 -4.53
N ARG A 779 -27.76 11.50 -3.50
CA ARG A 779 -26.60 10.59 -3.65
C ARG A 779 -27.03 9.24 -4.24
N GLY A 780 -26.39 8.86 -5.34
CA GLY A 780 -26.71 7.65 -6.12
C GLY A 780 -27.90 7.84 -7.06
N GLY A 781 -28.47 9.04 -7.18
CA GLY A 781 -29.49 9.40 -8.13
C GLY A 781 -28.95 9.63 -9.55
N VAL A 782 -29.85 9.90 -10.49
CA VAL A 782 -29.47 10.09 -11.91
C VAL A 782 -28.52 11.28 -12.09
N PHE A 783 -28.70 12.33 -11.30
CA PHE A 783 -27.90 13.56 -11.37
C PHE A 783 -26.85 13.65 -10.25
N ASP A 784 -26.51 12.50 -9.62
CA ASP A 784 -25.38 12.45 -8.70
C ASP A 784 -24.08 12.80 -9.44
N PRO A 785 -23.25 13.74 -8.93
CA PRO A 785 -21.97 14.07 -9.56
C PRO A 785 -21.10 12.87 -9.89
N SER A 786 -21.10 11.84 -9.05
CA SER A 786 -20.31 10.62 -9.28
C SER A 786 -20.76 9.79 -10.49
N ALA A 787 -22.02 9.97 -10.93
CA ALA A 787 -22.61 9.24 -12.07
C ALA A 787 -22.45 9.97 -13.42
N LEU A 788 -22.22 11.28 -13.39
CA LEU A 788 -22.13 12.11 -14.58
C LEU A 788 -20.75 12.03 -15.23
N ARG A 789 -20.71 12.09 -16.57
CA ARG A 789 -19.49 12.06 -17.38
C ARG A 789 -19.53 13.09 -18.47
N PHE A 790 -18.38 13.71 -18.77
CA PHE A 790 -18.24 14.68 -19.85
C PHE A 790 -18.61 14.08 -21.21
N GLY A 791 -19.33 14.84 -22.03
CA GLY A 791 -19.74 14.42 -23.38
C GLY A 791 -20.67 13.21 -23.37
N GLY A 792 -21.32 12.91 -22.26
CA GLY A 792 -22.22 11.78 -22.09
C GLY A 792 -23.58 12.02 -22.80
N VAL A 793 -24.38 10.96 -22.87
CA VAL A 793 -25.77 11.00 -23.34
C VAL A 793 -26.66 10.73 -22.13
N LEU A 794 -27.58 11.63 -21.86
CA LEU A 794 -28.62 11.44 -20.85
C LEU A 794 -29.86 10.81 -21.51
N HIS A 795 -30.17 9.58 -21.11
CA HIS A 795 -31.33 8.85 -21.60
C HIS A 795 -32.55 9.13 -20.72
N LEU A 796 -33.66 9.47 -21.34
CA LEU A 796 -34.96 9.66 -20.68
C LEU A 796 -35.39 8.40 -19.91
N SER A 797 -35.09 7.21 -20.45
CA SER A 797 -35.37 5.92 -19.84
C SER A 797 -34.69 5.75 -18.45
N ALA A 798 -33.51 6.32 -18.26
CA ALA A 798 -32.81 6.28 -16.97
C ALA A 798 -33.55 7.11 -15.90
N ILE A 799 -34.08 8.27 -16.30
CA ILE A 799 -34.91 9.14 -15.44
C ILE A 799 -36.19 8.42 -15.05
N VAL A 800 -36.93 7.89 -16.05
CA VAL A 800 -38.19 7.18 -15.81
C VAL A 800 -37.98 5.94 -14.93
N ALA A 801 -36.94 5.17 -15.21
CA ALA A 801 -36.58 3.97 -14.41
C ALA A 801 -36.30 4.33 -12.94
N ALA A 802 -35.57 5.43 -12.69
CA ALA A 802 -35.27 5.88 -11.32
C ALA A 802 -36.57 6.29 -10.58
N VAL A 803 -37.51 6.91 -11.25
CA VAL A 803 -38.78 7.34 -10.64
C VAL A 803 -39.72 6.17 -10.38
N VAL A 804 -39.84 5.23 -11.33
CA VAL A 804 -40.79 4.10 -11.21
C VAL A 804 -40.37 3.08 -10.15
N VAL A 805 -39.07 2.99 -9.85
CA VAL A 805 -38.57 2.11 -8.77
C VAL A 805 -38.93 2.65 -7.36
N VAL A 806 -39.28 3.94 -7.23
CA VAL A 806 -39.65 4.50 -5.93
C VAL A 806 -40.93 3.84 -5.41
N PRO A 807 -40.93 3.31 -4.17
CA PRO A 807 -42.10 2.71 -3.55
C PRO A 807 -43.28 3.70 -3.55
N GLY A 808 -44.44 3.25 -4.02
CA GLY A 808 -45.62 4.07 -4.09
C GLY A 808 -45.87 4.76 -5.45
N VAL A 809 -44.92 4.69 -6.39
CA VAL A 809 -45.14 5.15 -7.76
C VAL A 809 -45.80 4.06 -8.60
N SER A 810 -46.89 4.38 -9.27
CA SER A 810 -47.60 3.53 -10.23
C SER A 810 -47.12 3.72 -11.68
N SER A 811 -46.99 4.96 -12.09
CA SER A 811 -46.50 5.32 -13.42
C SER A 811 -45.89 6.71 -13.44
N CYS A 812 -45.07 6.98 -14.43
CA CYS A 812 -44.41 8.27 -14.64
C CYS A 812 -44.51 8.66 -16.11
N VAL A 813 -44.97 9.88 -16.37
CA VAL A 813 -45.06 10.48 -17.71
C VAL A 813 -44.15 11.71 -17.72
N VAL A 814 -43.30 11.82 -18.73
CA VAL A 814 -42.44 13.00 -18.91
C VAL A 814 -43.14 13.99 -19.83
N ARG A 815 -43.32 15.19 -19.36
CA ARG A 815 -44.00 16.29 -20.06
C ARG A 815 -43.05 17.28 -20.71
N ALA A 816 -41.89 17.51 -20.05
CA ALA A 816 -40.82 18.32 -20.61
C ALA A 816 -39.45 17.70 -20.26
N PHE A 817 -38.55 17.66 -21.23
CA PHE A 817 -37.19 17.22 -21.13
C PHE A 817 -36.35 17.97 -22.16
N HIS A 818 -35.78 19.12 -21.77
CA HIS A 818 -34.95 19.94 -22.65
C HIS A 818 -33.98 20.81 -21.84
N ARG A 819 -33.02 21.47 -22.51
CA ARG A 819 -32.11 22.43 -21.91
C ARG A 819 -32.91 23.64 -21.39
N PHE A 820 -32.68 24.09 -20.14
CA PHE A 820 -33.52 25.11 -19.49
C PHE A 820 -33.59 26.43 -20.25
N TRP A 821 -32.49 26.89 -20.83
CA TRP A 821 -32.41 28.18 -21.54
C TRP A 821 -32.70 28.08 -23.05
N ALA A 822 -33.01 26.88 -23.55
CA ALA A 822 -33.26 26.63 -24.96
C ALA A 822 -34.70 26.22 -25.21
N LEU A 823 -35.20 26.47 -26.42
CA LEU A 823 -36.44 25.88 -26.88
C LEU A 823 -36.26 24.36 -27.05
N PRO A 824 -37.34 23.56 -26.83
CA PRO A 824 -37.29 22.14 -27.10
C PRO A 824 -36.83 21.85 -28.53
N ALA A 825 -35.85 20.99 -28.73
CA ALA A 825 -35.28 20.62 -30.02
C ALA A 825 -35.54 19.14 -30.38
N GLY A 826 -36.59 18.52 -29.78
CA GLY A 826 -36.97 17.15 -30.04
C GLY A 826 -36.35 16.14 -29.09
N GLU A 827 -35.75 16.59 -27.98
CA GLU A 827 -35.09 15.71 -27.02
C GLU A 827 -36.03 14.73 -26.32
N LEU A 828 -37.30 15.18 -26.10
CA LEU A 828 -38.34 14.34 -25.50
C LEU A 828 -38.76 13.21 -26.46
N GLU A 829 -38.95 13.51 -27.73
CA GLU A 829 -39.33 12.55 -28.77
C GLU A 829 -38.18 11.57 -29.06
N ALA A 830 -36.94 12.10 -29.08
CA ALA A 830 -35.73 11.29 -29.26
C ALA A 830 -35.41 10.40 -28.04
N GLY A 831 -35.99 10.71 -26.88
CA GLY A 831 -35.75 10.00 -25.63
C GLY A 831 -34.32 10.12 -25.08
N ARG A 832 -33.55 11.08 -25.59
CA ARG A 832 -32.16 11.29 -25.17
C ARG A 832 -31.70 12.74 -25.38
N MET A 833 -30.72 13.15 -24.63
CA MET A 833 -30.04 14.45 -24.77
C MET A 833 -28.54 14.24 -24.83
N GLU A 834 -27.89 14.79 -25.85
CA GLU A 834 -26.44 14.70 -26.05
C GLU A 834 -25.76 15.97 -25.54
N PHE A 835 -24.58 15.82 -24.93
CA PHE A 835 -23.82 16.94 -24.37
C PHE A 835 -22.49 17.07 -25.11
N GLY A 836 -22.02 18.30 -25.22
CA GLY A 836 -20.72 18.61 -25.80
C GLY A 836 -19.56 18.06 -24.95
N PRO A 837 -18.33 17.99 -25.50
CA PRO A 837 -17.19 17.38 -24.85
C PRO A 837 -16.82 17.97 -23.45
N LEU A 838 -17.19 19.22 -23.20
CA LEU A 838 -16.94 19.93 -21.92
C LEU A 838 -18.23 20.17 -21.14
N GLU A 839 -19.38 19.70 -21.67
CA GLU A 839 -20.69 19.89 -21.06
C GLU A 839 -21.07 18.74 -20.14
N LEU A 840 -21.78 19.08 -19.06
CA LEU A 840 -22.42 18.16 -18.12
C LEU A 840 -23.84 18.60 -17.81
N PRO A 841 -24.81 17.69 -17.73
CA PRO A 841 -26.15 18.02 -17.27
C PRO A 841 -26.14 18.49 -15.83
N ARG A 842 -26.96 19.46 -15.49
CA ARG A 842 -27.19 19.93 -14.12
C ARG A 842 -28.67 20.05 -13.80
N LEU A 843 -29.05 19.45 -12.68
CA LEU A 843 -30.38 19.54 -12.12
C LEU A 843 -30.27 19.52 -10.59
N ASP A 844 -30.21 20.70 -9.97
CA ASP A 844 -30.13 20.81 -8.49
C ASP A 844 -31.52 20.70 -7.84
N ALA A 845 -32.56 20.93 -8.63
CA ALA A 845 -33.97 20.95 -8.17
C ALA A 845 -34.22 21.89 -6.98
N ASP A 846 -33.44 22.96 -6.86
CA ASP A 846 -33.56 23.98 -5.84
C ASP A 846 -34.41 25.17 -6.38
N PRO A 847 -35.62 25.41 -5.84
CA PRO A 847 -36.44 26.51 -6.28
C PRO A 847 -35.84 27.90 -6.13
N SER A 848 -34.86 28.05 -5.19
CA SER A 848 -34.11 29.29 -4.96
C SER A 848 -33.03 29.56 -6.01
N ARG A 849 -32.68 28.54 -6.81
CA ARG A 849 -31.61 28.57 -7.82
C ARG A 849 -32.07 27.95 -9.15
N PRO A 850 -33.09 28.49 -9.82
CA PRO A 850 -33.62 27.91 -11.07
C PRO A 850 -32.58 27.87 -12.19
N GLU A 851 -31.54 28.70 -12.12
CA GLU A 851 -30.41 28.71 -13.06
C GLU A 851 -29.63 27.41 -13.10
N ASN A 852 -29.75 26.56 -12.07
CA ASN A 852 -29.13 25.25 -11.97
C ASN A 852 -30.00 24.09 -12.44
N GLY A 853 -31.14 24.41 -13.08
CA GLY A 853 -32.13 23.46 -13.58
C GLY A 853 -33.40 23.39 -12.75
N VAL A 854 -34.49 23.14 -13.43
CA VAL A 854 -35.84 23.14 -12.86
C VAL A 854 -36.48 21.77 -12.95
N LEU A 855 -36.83 21.21 -11.79
CA LEU A 855 -37.61 19.99 -11.64
C LEU A 855 -39.04 20.35 -11.23
N VAL A 856 -40.01 20.00 -12.10
CA VAL A 856 -41.44 20.09 -11.81
C VAL A 856 -41.97 18.67 -11.58
N LEU A 857 -42.57 18.43 -10.43
CA LEU A 857 -43.19 17.16 -10.07
C LEU A 857 -44.68 17.39 -9.84
N GLN A 858 -45.54 16.80 -10.69
CA GLN A 858 -47.02 16.91 -10.61
C GLN A 858 -47.59 15.54 -10.31
N ILE A 859 -48.53 15.48 -9.36
CA ILE A 859 -49.29 14.25 -9.12
C ILE A 859 -50.52 14.26 -10.01
N ASP A 860 -50.61 13.31 -10.94
CA ASP A 860 -51.68 13.21 -11.96
C ASP A 860 -52.87 12.35 -11.49
N GLY A 861 -52.73 11.63 -10.37
CA GLY A 861 -53.79 10.79 -9.79
C GLY A 861 -53.40 10.37 -8.39
N GLU A 862 -54.29 10.54 -7.43
CA GLU A 862 -54.26 9.91 -6.12
C GLU A 862 -55.09 8.62 -6.25
N GLY A 863 -54.40 7.43 -6.04
CA GLY A 863 -55.09 6.15 -6.08
C GLY A 863 -55.96 5.91 -4.88
#